data_fefa4a0f133095280d9f5b52d2ea98c0
#
_entry.id   fefa4a0f133095280d9f5b52d2ea98c0
#
_cell.length_a   1.000
_cell.length_b   1.000
_cell.length_c   1.000
_cell.angle_alpha   90.00
_cell.angle_beta   90.00
_cell.angle_gamma   90.00
#
_symmetry.space_group_name_H-M   'P 1'
#
loop_
_entity.id
_entity.type
_entity.pdbx_description
1 polymer ?
#
loop_
_entity_poly.entity_id
_entity_poly.type
_entity_poly.pdbx_seq_one_letter_code
_entity_poly.pdbx_strand_id
1 'polypeptide(L)'
;VILRPKILPIALVIICVVSACGEKDPNSNTGKIASATSMSLESNAVIQDFPVAYISRPLLGVENQTPVISPRTMNIFEPGASLILKDRAIASAMETNISDRAFVTDGSTDAIPLYDVRDVESDTAGTQLVFSLRGPFDPDLDIEEQPSWNIWLFDLKTDELRRIIDSNTIAEAGHDRDPHFLADGRIVFTSNRQRQSRAILLDEGRPQFAALDEDRREQAFVLHTINSDGTDLEQITFNQSHDQDPTLLTSGKLVFSRWDNVPGRNSISLYRANPDGSQLERLYGYHSLDSGRDGSEIVFLDPRETEDGRILVLAQLDDGPVLGGDLLVLDVENFVEHDQPTFNSMGSTESGQTSPLDAIVNLSAPSLRGRFASAYPLFDNSNRLLVSWSQCRLLESEIIVPCTEARLATTAPAPMEAAPLFGIWVLNLDDETQQPVVPPTEGMVFTEAIVMSPRPTPNFIMPLSSGNSTSQVLSQDTQALIDEGVGILHLQSVYDLDGVDAAIPNLSTVANPVLTPAAERPAVFLRLVKPVSLPDRELVNLPGSAFGRSRGELMRDIVGYTIIHPDGSVLVKIPADVPLALNILDLNGRRISPRHRNWLQVRPGEVLTCSGCHSNTSEQPHGRPDAEPPSINSGGPFDGLDPSFIVNSGETMAEAYARNVETPSLSFDLVFEDLWTNESQRPKDTGFSYRYQDLETAFPVSNACNNNWTVNCRATINYESIIHPLWSVARNVIDIDGITILEKRTCIECHTALDELSLAQVPIAQLNLTDGASTDQNDHFNSYRELLFNDAEQTLVDGALVDFMEQVFDSAGNPIFELDADGNLLLDINDQPTPVLRTITVTPSMSTNGAHSSSGFFDLFSIAGSHTDYLSPAELRLISEWLDIGGQYYNNPFEVPQ
;
A
#
# COMPACT_ATOMS: atom_id res chain seq x y z
N VAL A 1 -28.02 -45.52 41.03
CA VAL A 1 -29.46 -45.82 41.03
C VAL A 1 -30.04 -45.29 39.72
N ILE A 2 -30.52 -46.26 38.96
CA ILE A 2 -31.13 -46.14 37.62
C ILE A 2 -32.54 -45.53 37.75
N LEU A 3 -32.95 -44.71 36.80
CA LEU A 3 -34.33 -44.62 36.31
C LEU A 3 -34.41 -43.84 34.98
N ARG A 4 -34.77 -44.54 33.92
CA ARG A 4 -35.23 -43.96 32.63
C ARG A 4 -36.73 -43.70 32.71
N PRO A 5 -37.26 -42.67 32.02
CA PRO A 5 -38.69 -42.58 31.76
C PRO A 5 -39.04 -42.82 30.29
N LYS A 6 -40.27 -43.19 30.16
CA LYS A 6 -41.08 -43.75 29.11
C LYS A 6 -41.28 -42.89 27.88
N ILE A 7 -41.30 -43.55 26.75
CA ILE A 7 -41.73 -43.11 25.41
C ILE A 7 -43.26 -43.11 25.32
N LEU A 8 -43.83 -42.05 24.76
CA LEU A 8 -45.21 -41.98 24.32
C LEU A 8 -45.23 -41.63 22.80
N PRO A 9 -45.99 -42.31 21.94
CA PRO A 9 -46.01 -42.07 20.52
C PRO A 9 -46.96 -40.95 20.16
N ILE A 10 -46.51 -39.96 19.36
CA ILE A 10 -47.39 -38.98 18.71
C ILE A 10 -47.62 -39.42 17.26
N ALA A 11 -48.85 -39.50 16.92
CA ALA A 11 -49.34 -39.90 15.61
C ALA A 11 -48.96 -38.91 14.50
N LEU A 12 -48.42 -39.45 13.43
CA LEU A 12 -48.06 -38.74 12.19
C LEU A 12 -49.33 -38.54 11.36
N VAL A 13 -49.81 -37.32 11.22
CA VAL A 13 -50.82 -36.96 10.20
C VAL A 13 -50.07 -36.55 8.94
N ILE A 14 -50.10 -37.42 7.93
CA ILE A 14 -49.61 -37.13 6.60
C ILE A 14 -50.64 -36.31 5.85
N ILE A 15 -50.35 -35.03 5.63
CA ILE A 15 -51.08 -34.21 4.66
C ILE A 15 -50.29 -34.33 3.36
N CYS A 16 -50.86 -35.04 2.37
CA CYS A 16 -50.37 -35.01 0.99
C CYS A 16 -50.67 -33.65 0.38
N VAL A 17 -49.66 -32.80 0.27
CA VAL A 17 -49.67 -31.67 -0.64
C VAL A 17 -49.20 -32.19 -1.99
N VAL A 18 -50.10 -32.21 -2.98
CA VAL A 18 -49.79 -32.48 -4.38
C VAL A 18 -48.98 -31.29 -4.91
N SER A 19 -47.66 -31.44 -4.98
CA SER A 19 -46.79 -30.50 -5.73
C SER A 19 -46.98 -30.76 -7.22
N ALA A 20 -47.61 -29.84 -7.92
CA ALA A 20 -47.58 -29.81 -9.37
C ALA A 20 -46.12 -29.48 -9.77
N CYS A 21 -45.39 -30.46 -10.27
CA CYS A 21 -44.15 -30.26 -10.99
C CYS A 21 -44.47 -29.50 -12.30
N GLY A 22 -44.19 -28.21 -12.32
CA GLY A 22 -43.98 -27.48 -13.56
C GLY A 22 -42.59 -27.85 -14.10
N GLU A 23 -42.56 -28.54 -15.24
CA GLU A 23 -41.35 -28.74 -16.01
C GLU A 23 -40.73 -27.35 -16.30
N LYS A 24 -39.54 -27.10 -15.78
CA LYS A 24 -38.69 -26.01 -16.24
C LYS A 24 -38.23 -26.38 -17.66
N ASP A 25 -38.66 -25.62 -18.63
CA ASP A 25 -38.15 -25.69 -19.99
C ASP A 25 -36.67 -25.31 -20.01
N PRO A 26 -35.73 -26.19 -20.38
CA PRO A 26 -34.29 -25.95 -20.30
C PRO A 26 -33.77 -24.91 -21.30
N ASN A 27 -34.65 -24.26 -22.10
CA ASN A 27 -34.25 -23.33 -23.14
C ASN A 27 -34.70 -21.88 -22.92
N SER A 28 -35.18 -21.46 -21.75
CA SER A 28 -35.53 -20.05 -21.50
C SER A 28 -34.49 -19.27 -20.69
N ASN A 29 -33.22 -19.50 -20.96
CA ASN A 29 -32.15 -18.65 -20.41
C ASN A 29 -31.92 -17.40 -21.28
N THR A 30 -32.99 -16.72 -21.63
CA THR A 30 -32.93 -15.37 -22.17
C THR A 30 -32.89 -14.44 -20.97
N GLY A 31 -31.73 -13.77 -20.75
CA GLY A 31 -31.52 -12.77 -19.71
C GLY A 31 -32.47 -11.59 -19.82
N LYS A 32 -33.75 -11.81 -19.55
CA LYS A 32 -34.74 -10.74 -19.36
C LYS A 32 -34.69 -10.35 -17.90
N ILE A 33 -34.10 -9.21 -17.60
CA ILE A 33 -34.53 -8.46 -16.45
C ILE A 33 -35.95 -8.04 -16.72
N ALA A 34 -36.91 -8.65 -16.02
CA ALA A 34 -38.32 -8.30 -16.21
C ALA A 34 -38.58 -6.93 -15.58
N SER A 35 -38.96 -5.96 -16.38
CA SER A 35 -39.49 -4.68 -15.87
C SER A 35 -40.84 -4.96 -15.22
N ALA A 36 -40.94 -4.80 -13.92
CA ALA A 36 -42.19 -4.98 -13.18
C ALA A 36 -43.20 -3.86 -13.52
N THR A 37 -44.09 -4.14 -14.47
CA THR A 37 -45.14 -3.21 -14.90
C THR A 37 -46.46 -3.37 -14.14
N SER A 38 -46.60 -4.27 -13.20
CA SER A 38 -47.80 -4.37 -12.33
C SER A 38 -47.52 -5.25 -11.12
N MET A 39 -46.92 -4.69 -10.07
CA MET A 39 -47.05 -5.26 -8.73
C MET A 39 -48.07 -4.46 -7.93
N SER A 40 -49.00 -5.15 -7.25
CA SER A 40 -49.80 -4.58 -6.18
C SER A 40 -48.86 -4.00 -5.15
N LEU A 41 -48.93 -2.70 -4.94
CA LEU A 41 -48.17 -1.93 -3.93
C LEU A 41 -48.49 -2.48 -2.53
N GLU A 42 -47.83 -3.54 -2.12
CA GLU A 42 -47.61 -3.80 -0.71
C GLU A 42 -46.70 -2.68 -0.18
N SER A 43 -47.14 -2.02 0.89
CA SER A 43 -46.54 -0.82 1.41
C SER A 43 -45.09 -1.05 1.82
N ASN A 44 -44.19 -0.52 1.03
CA ASN A 44 -42.74 -0.63 1.23
C ASN A 44 -42.26 0.72 1.75
N ALA A 45 -42.18 0.84 3.08
CA ALA A 45 -41.96 2.11 3.79
C ALA A 45 -40.72 2.85 3.29
N VAL A 46 -39.59 2.15 3.06
CA VAL A 46 -38.33 2.78 2.63
C VAL A 46 -38.46 3.44 1.24
N ILE A 47 -39.15 2.83 0.32
CA ILE A 47 -39.33 3.40 -1.01
C ILE A 47 -40.34 4.55 -1.05
N GLN A 48 -41.37 4.47 -0.19
CA GLN A 48 -42.52 5.41 -0.26
C GLN A 48 -42.35 6.59 0.69
N ASP A 49 -41.66 6.41 1.81
CA ASP A 49 -41.71 7.36 2.92
C ASP A 49 -40.40 8.17 3.09
N PHE A 50 -39.29 7.74 2.45
CA PHE A 50 -37.99 8.39 2.63
C PHE A 50 -37.45 8.99 1.33
N PRO A 51 -36.76 10.14 1.43
CA PRO A 51 -36.13 10.77 0.29
C PRO A 51 -34.97 9.92 -0.25
N VAL A 52 -34.69 10.11 -1.54
CA VAL A 52 -33.52 9.55 -2.23
C VAL A 52 -32.64 10.69 -2.72
N ALA A 53 -31.36 10.64 -2.38
CA ALA A 53 -30.36 11.54 -2.93
C ALA A 53 -29.54 10.81 -3.99
N TYR A 54 -29.15 11.50 -5.07
CA TYR A 54 -28.32 10.93 -6.12
C TYR A 54 -27.56 12.02 -6.88
N ILE A 55 -26.47 11.64 -7.55
CA ILE A 55 -25.68 12.54 -8.38
C ILE A 55 -26.17 12.45 -9.83
N SER A 56 -26.45 13.60 -10.43
CA SER A 56 -26.76 13.78 -11.84
C SER A 56 -25.61 14.53 -12.52
N ARG A 57 -25.01 13.96 -13.55
CA ARG A 57 -23.95 14.63 -14.31
C ARG A 57 -24.12 14.47 -15.82
N PRO A 58 -23.65 15.43 -16.63
CA PRO A 58 -23.59 15.23 -18.06
C PRO A 58 -22.60 14.11 -18.40
N LEU A 59 -22.95 13.30 -19.39
CA LEU A 59 -22.02 12.34 -19.96
C LEU A 59 -21.01 13.12 -20.82
N LEU A 60 -19.87 13.46 -20.24
CA LEU A 60 -18.80 14.14 -20.95
C LEU A 60 -18.07 13.09 -21.81
N GLY A 61 -18.20 13.18 -23.10
CA GLY A 61 -17.53 12.31 -24.06
C GLY A 61 -16.89 13.13 -25.16
N VAL A 62 -15.65 12.81 -25.53
CA VAL A 62 -15.13 13.11 -26.85
C VAL A 62 -16.02 12.32 -27.83
N GLU A 63 -16.43 12.94 -28.94
CA GLU A 63 -17.24 12.26 -29.98
C GLU A 63 -16.70 10.84 -30.21
N ASN A 64 -17.55 9.82 -29.95
CA ASN A 64 -17.26 8.39 -30.11
C ASN A 64 -16.27 7.71 -29.12
N GLN A 65 -15.94 8.30 -27.99
CA GLN A 65 -15.21 7.60 -26.92
C GLN A 65 -16.05 7.52 -25.65
N THR A 66 -16.11 6.34 -25.04
CA THR A 66 -16.71 6.12 -23.73
C THR A 66 -15.89 6.87 -22.69
N PRO A 67 -16.48 7.70 -21.82
CA PRO A 67 -15.74 8.32 -20.74
C PRO A 67 -15.19 7.25 -19.81
N VAL A 68 -13.88 7.25 -19.60
CA VAL A 68 -13.21 6.36 -18.65
C VAL A 68 -13.11 7.13 -17.35
N ILE A 69 -13.96 6.80 -16.37
CA ILE A 69 -13.73 7.20 -14.98
C ILE A 69 -12.91 6.08 -14.37
N SER A 70 -11.59 6.28 -14.31
CA SER A 70 -10.71 5.35 -13.60
C SER A 70 -10.89 5.54 -12.09
N PRO A 71 -10.99 4.46 -11.29
CA PRO A 71 -10.97 4.54 -9.83
C PRO A 71 -9.67 5.13 -9.28
N ARG A 72 -8.67 5.30 -10.14
CA ARG A 72 -7.36 5.88 -9.84
C ARG A 72 -7.28 7.38 -10.08
N THR A 73 -8.34 8.02 -10.56
CA THR A 73 -8.34 9.46 -10.83
C THR A 73 -8.95 10.22 -9.65
N MET A 74 -8.20 10.27 -8.54
CA MET A 74 -8.68 10.85 -7.27
C MET A 74 -9.01 12.35 -7.37
N ASN A 75 -8.33 13.09 -8.24
CA ASN A 75 -8.47 14.56 -8.36
C ASN A 75 -9.19 15.01 -9.63
N ILE A 76 -10.00 14.16 -10.25
CA ILE A 76 -10.75 14.52 -11.46
C ILE A 76 -11.75 15.65 -11.17
N PHE A 77 -11.92 16.56 -12.13
CA PHE A 77 -12.90 17.64 -12.08
C PHE A 77 -13.72 17.62 -13.36
N GLU A 78 -14.99 17.24 -13.26
CA GLU A 78 -15.95 17.17 -14.37
C GLU A 78 -17.15 18.10 -14.09
N PRO A 79 -17.01 19.41 -14.34
CA PRO A 79 -18.03 20.38 -13.98
C PRO A 79 -19.36 20.13 -14.72
N GLY A 80 -20.47 20.39 -14.03
CA GLY A 80 -21.84 20.20 -14.54
C GLY A 80 -22.63 19.12 -13.79
N ALA A 81 -22.02 18.47 -12.78
CA ALA A 81 -22.72 17.57 -11.89
C ALA A 81 -23.59 18.32 -10.88
N SER A 82 -24.63 17.66 -10.36
CA SER A 82 -25.55 18.19 -9.36
C SER A 82 -26.00 17.11 -8.39
N LEU A 83 -26.13 17.46 -7.10
CA LEU A 83 -26.77 16.63 -6.10
C LEU A 83 -28.27 16.88 -6.11
N ILE A 84 -29.06 15.87 -6.44
CA ILE A 84 -30.50 15.92 -6.53
C ILE A 84 -31.10 15.16 -5.34
N LEU A 85 -32.04 15.81 -4.64
CA LEU A 85 -32.89 15.19 -3.64
C LEU A 85 -34.27 14.94 -4.23
N LYS A 86 -34.72 13.72 -4.20
CA LYS A 86 -36.03 13.25 -4.65
C LYS A 86 -36.87 12.85 -3.44
N ASP A 87 -38.13 13.33 -3.35
CA ASP A 87 -38.97 13.13 -2.18
C ASP A 87 -39.16 11.66 -1.78
N ARG A 88 -39.06 10.74 -2.75
CA ARG A 88 -39.20 9.29 -2.55
C ARG A 88 -38.73 8.50 -3.77
N ALA A 89 -38.51 7.20 -3.61
CA ALA A 89 -37.96 6.32 -4.64
C ALA A 89 -38.98 5.91 -5.72
N ILE A 90 -39.66 6.87 -6.30
CA ILE A 90 -40.58 6.66 -7.44
C ILE A 90 -40.33 7.67 -8.56
N ALA A 91 -40.48 7.25 -9.81
CA ALA A 91 -40.14 8.08 -10.96
C ALA A 91 -40.84 9.44 -11.01
N SER A 92 -42.10 9.53 -10.52
CA SER A 92 -42.92 10.76 -10.53
C SER A 92 -42.71 11.67 -9.30
N ALA A 93 -41.86 11.32 -8.34
CA ALA A 93 -41.59 12.15 -7.17
C ALA A 93 -40.91 13.46 -7.53
N MET A 94 -41.14 14.50 -6.75
CA MET A 94 -40.55 15.81 -6.94
C MET A 94 -39.02 15.75 -6.69
N GLU A 95 -38.28 16.49 -7.48
CA GLU A 95 -36.82 16.61 -7.42
C GLU A 95 -36.42 18.05 -7.05
N THR A 96 -35.41 18.17 -6.21
CA THR A 96 -34.83 19.45 -5.81
C THR A 96 -33.31 19.37 -5.96
N ASN A 97 -32.71 20.32 -6.67
CA ASN A 97 -31.26 20.45 -6.71
C ASN A 97 -30.76 21.09 -5.41
N ILE A 98 -29.97 20.36 -4.64
CA ILE A 98 -29.43 20.81 -3.35
C ILE A 98 -28.14 21.59 -3.54
N SER A 99 -27.26 21.11 -4.40
CA SER A 99 -25.89 21.67 -4.57
C SER A 99 -25.88 23.07 -5.21
N ASP A 100 -26.88 23.43 -6.03
CA ASP A 100 -27.01 24.78 -6.58
C ASP A 100 -27.02 25.88 -5.49
N ARG A 101 -27.56 25.53 -4.31
CA ARG A 101 -27.64 26.46 -3.16
C ARG A 101 -26.29 26.95 -2.66
N ALA A 102 -25.22 26.21 -2.91
CA ALA A 102 -23.86 26.63 -2.57
C ALA A 102 -23.42 27.91 -3.28
N PHE A 103 -24.05 28.23 -4.42
CA PHE A 103 -23.66 29.33 -5.31
C PHE A 103 -24.79 30.37 -5.50
N VAL A 104 -25.95 30.13 -4.97
CA VAL A 104 -27.08 31.09 -5.02
C VAL A 104 -26.99 32.02 -3.81
N THR A 105 -26.79 33.31 -4.06
CA THR A 105 -26.94 34.37 -3.04
C THR A 105 -28.32 34.93 -3.09
N ASP A 106 -28.92 35.24 -1.95
CA ASP A 106 -30.26 35.83 -1.85
C ASP A 106 -30.39 37.09 -2.74
N GLY A 107 -31.31 37.00 -3.70
CA GLY A 107 -31.61 38.11 -4.63
C GLY A 107 -30.74 38.19 -5.88
N SER A 108 -29.82 37.25 -6.10
CA SER A 108 -29.07 37.17 -7.35
C SER A 108 -29.93 36.58 -8.47
N THR A 109 -29.83 37.16 -9.66
CA THR A 109 -30.40 36.64 -10.95
C THR A 109 -29.32 36.03 -11.83
N ASP A 110 -28.10 35.89 -11.31
CA ASP A 110 -26.97 35.39 -12.06
C ASP A 110 -27.13 33.91 -12.37
N ALA A 111 -26.58 33.47 -13.49
CA ALA A 111 -26.54 32.03 -13.83
C ALA A 111 -25.70 31.29 -12.80
N ILE A 112 -26.14 30.10 -12.38
CA ILE A 112 -25.41 29.22 -11.49
C ILE A 112 -24.13 28.80 -12.21
N PRO A 113 -22.93 28.96 -11.62
CA PRO A 113 -21.69 28.53 -12.25
C PRO A 113 -21.64 27.01 -12.38
N LEU A 114 -20.81 26.52 -13.27
CA LEU A 114 -20.52 25.09 -13.33
C LEU A 114 -19.70 24.69 -12.09
N TYR A 115 -20.00 23.51 -11.54
CA TYR A 115 -19.32 22.87 -10.41
C TYR A 115 -19.37 21.35 -10.55
N ASP A 116 -18.65 20.60 -9.76
CA ASP A 116 -18.73 19.15 -9.69
C ASP A 116 -19.13 18.67 -8.30
N VAL A 117 -19.90 17.58 -8.22
CA VAL A 117 -20.39 16.95 -6.98
C VAL A 117 -20.19 15.46 -7.06
N ARG A 118 -19.74 14.86 -5.93
CA ARG A 118 -19.49 13.42 -5.78
C ARG A 118 -19.70 12.95 -4.36
N ASP A 119 -19.66 11.64 -4.16
CA ASP A 119 -19.45 10.96 -2.88
C ASP A 119 -20.55 11.29 -1.86
N VAL A 120 -21.82 11.16 -2.25
CA VAL A 120 -22.93 11.47 -1.34
C VAL A 120 -23.18 10.34 -0.34
N GLU A 121 -23.32 10.69 0.96
CA GLU A 121 -23.63 9.75 2.05
C GLU A 121 -24.60 10.37 3.06
N SER A 122 -25.45 9.54 3.72
CA SER A 122 -26.37 9.98 4.75
C SER A 122 -25.91 9.59 6.17
N ASP A 123 -26.35 10.35 7.16
CA ASP A 123 -26.23 9.93 8.55
C ASP A 123 -27.11 8.70 8.84
N THR A 124 -26.87 8.03 9.97
CA THR A 124 -27.64 6.83 10.36
C THR A 124 -29.12 7.13 10.71
N ALA A 125 -29.44 8.39 10.97
CA ALA A 125 -30.82 8.83 11.20
C ALA A 125 -31.55 9.16 9.89
N GLY A 126 -30.87 9.25 8.73
CA GLY A 126 -31.43 9.66 7.46
C GLY A 126 -31.89 11.13 7.42
N THR A 127 -31.19 11.99 8.16
CA THR A 127 -31.56 13.40 8.32
C THR A 127 -30.54 14.39 7.80
N GLN A 128 -29.33 13.96 7.56
CA GLN A 128 -28.22 14.77 7.04
C GLN A 128 -27.54 14.06 5.86
N LEU A 129 -27.04 14.85 4.92
CA LEU A 129 -26.19 14.40 3.82
C LEU A 129 -24.83 15.06 3.95
N VAL A 130 -23.78 14.28 3.70
CA VAL A 130 -22.45 14.80 3.41
C VAL A 130 -22.08 14.43 1.99
N PHE A 131 -21.31 15.27 1.33
CA PHE A 131 -20.86 15.05 -0.05
C PHE A 131 -19.66 15.93 -0.37
N SER A 132 -18.94 15.56 -1.42
CA SER A 132 -17.81 16.33 -1.96
C SER A 132 -18.31 17.29 -3.03
N LEU A 133 -17.88 18.56 -2.98
CA LEU A 133 -18.20 19.57 -3.97
C LEU A 133 -16.96 20.38 -4.35
N ARG A 134 -16.74 20.57 -5.64
CA ARG A 134 -15.63 21.36 -6.21
C ARG A 134 -16.18 22.43 -7.15
N GLY A 135 -15.70 23.67 -7.00
CA GLY A 135 -16.07 24.79 -7.86
C GLY A 135 -16.27 26.08 -7.08
N PRO A 136 -16.66 27.17 -7.75
CA PRO A 136 -17.10 27.23 -9.15
C PRO A 136 -15.95 26.97 -10.15
N PHE A 137 -16.28 26.37 -11.30
CA PHE A 137 -15.33 26.19 -12.41
C PHE A 137 -15.05 27.51 -13.10
N ASP A 138 -13.79 27.87 -13.23
CA ASP A 138 -13.32 29.04 -13.99
C ASP A 138 -12.60 28.58 -15.26
N PRO A 139 -13.16 28.83 -16.46
CA PRO A 139 -12.58 28.37 -17.71
C PRO A 139 -11.26 29.08 -18.08
N ASP A 140 -10.90 30.17 -17.39
CA ASP A 140 -9.66 30.93 -17.60
C ASP A 140 -8.48 30.41 -16.76
N LEU A 141 -8.74 29.44 -15.84
CA LEU A 141 -7.73 28.81 -15.00
C LEU A 141 -7.39 27.40 -15.48
N ASP A 142 -6.12 27.01 -15.33
CA ASP A 142 -5.70 25.61 -15.51
C ASP A 142 -6.34 24.70 -14.46
N ILE A 143 -6.35 23.39 -14.72
CA ILE A 143 -7.04 22.42 -13.85
C ILE A 143 -6.46 22.39 -12.43
N GLU A 144 -5.17 22.64 -12.28
CA GLU A 144 -4.43 22.69 -11.03
C GLU A 144 -4.73 23.96 -10.22
N GLU A 145 -5.17 25.02 -10.89
CA GLU A 145 -5.52 26.31 -10.27
C GLU A 145 -7.01 26.39 -9.91
N GLN A 146 -7.82 25.41 -10.33
CA GLN A 146 -9.24 25.33 -9.96
C GLN A 146 -9.41 25.13 -8.44
N PRO A 147 -10.54 25.57 -7.83
CA PRO A 147 -10.82 25.35 -6.43
C PRO A 147 -10.68 23.88 -6.00
N SER A 148 -10.31 23.64 -4.75
CA SER A 148 -10.17 22.28 -4.19
C SER A 148 -11.53 21.61 -3.96
N TRP A 149 -11.54 20.29 -3.94
CA TRP A 149 -12.66 19.50 -3.42
C TRP A 149 -12.85 19.80 -1.94
N ASN A 150 -14.09 20.00 -1.50
CA ASN A 150 -14.45 20.29 -0.13
C ASN A 150 -15.67 19.48 0.31
N ILE A 151 -15.73 19.13 1.60
CA ILE A 151 -16.88 18.45 2.18
C ILE A 151 -17.96 19.46 2.53
N TRP A 152 -19.19 19.18 2.10
CA TRP A 152 -20.39 19.94 2.40
C TRP A 152 -21.38 19.08 3.16
N LEU A 153 -22.19 19.73 4.00
CA LEU A 153 -23.24 19.10 4.78
C LEU A 153 -24.58 19.80 4.48
N PHE A 154 -25.58 18.98 4.18
CA PHE A 154 -26.98 19.42 4.09
C PHE A 154 -27.80 18.78 5.20
N ASP A 155 -28.51 19.58 5.98
CA ASP A 155 -29.42 19.13 7.03
C ASP A 155 -30.88 19.25 6.53
N LEU A 156 -31.57 18.12 6.40
CA LEU A 156 -32.93 18.04 5.90
C LEU A 156 -33.94 18.71 6.82
N LYS A 157 -33.70 18.74 8.14
CA LYS A 157 -34.63 19.31 9.12
C LYS A 157 -34.58 20.83 9.18
N THR A 158 -33.36 21.38 9.06
CA THR A 158 -33.18 22.86 9.07
C THR A 158 -33.16 23.44 7.67
N ASP A 159 -33.13 22.60 6.62
CA ASP A 159 -32.98 22.98 5.23
C ASP A 159 -31.71 23.84 4.99
N GLU A 160 -30.66 23.58 5.74
CA GLU A 160 -29.38 24.33 5.71
C GLU A 160 -28.31 23.56 4.94
N LEU A 161 -27.65 24.25 4.01
CA LEU A 161 -26.45 23.75 3.30
C LEU A 161 -25.23 24.57 3.73
N ARG A 162 -24.17 23.90 4.15
CA ARG A 162 -22.91 24.55 4.53
C ARG A 162 -21.70 23.73 4.19
N ARG A 163 -20.57 24.39 3.96
CA ARG A 163 -19.27 23.75 3.88
C ARG A 163 -18.77 23.43 5.29
N ILE A 164 -18.15 22.25 5.48
CA ILE A 164 -17.66 21.83 6.80
C ILE A 164 -16.50 22.71 7.26
N ILE A 165 -15.50 22.94 6.40
CA ILE A 165 -14.35 23.82 6.70
C ILE A 165 -14.72 25.23 6.25
N ASP A 166 -15.09 26.10 7.16
CA ASP A 166 -15.55 27.46 6.86
C ASP A 166 -14.42 28.35 6.31
N SER A 167 -13.20 28.25 6.85
CA SER A 167 -12.04 29.02 6.42
C SER A 167 -11.59 28.64 5.00
N ASN A 168 -11.62 29.58 4.06
CA ASN A 168 -11.15 29.35 2.69
C ASN A 168 -9.67 28.90 2.64
N THR A 169 -8.80 29.51 3.43
CA THR A 169 -7.37 29.14 3.47
C THR A 169 -7.15 27.68 3.90
N ILE A 170 -7.97 27.19 4.86
CA ILE A 170 -7.87 25.82 5.32
C ILE A 170 -8.55 24.87 4.32
N ALA A 171 -9.67 25.26 3.75
CA ALA A 171 -10.42 24.49 2.78
C ALA A 171 -9.60 24.23 1.50
N GLU A 172 -8.90 25.24 1.00
CA GLU A 172 -8.05 25.14 -0.21
C GLU A 172 -6.67 24.49 0.06
N ALA A 173 -6.38 24.05 1.29
CA ALA A 173 -5.09 23.43 1.60
C ALA A 173 -4.96 21.98 1.12
N GLY A 174 -6.01 21.41 0.53
CA GLY A 174 -6.04 20.06 -0.04
C GLY A 174 -7.41 19.71 -0.56
N HIS A 175 -7.48 18.63 -1.34
CA HIS A 175 -8.72 18.05 -1.85
C HIS A 175 -9.30 17.08 -0.83
N ASP A 176 -10.57 17.27 -0.44
CA ASP A 176 -11.31 16.44 0.49
C ASP A 176 -12.42 15.70 -0.25
N ARG A 177 -12.43 14.36 -0.18
CA ARG A 177 -13.30 13.46 -0.93
C ARG A 177 -13.87 12.35 -0.04
N ASP A 178 -14.83 11.61 -0.56
CA ASP A 178 -15.40 10.38 -0.01
C ASP A 178 -15.83 10.51 1.49
N PRO A 179 -16.67 11.50 1.87
CA PRO A 179 -17.05 11.68 3.26
C PRO A 179 -18.04 10.62 3.74
N HIS A 180 -17.87 10.15 4.99
CA HIS A 180 -18.80 9.26 5.66
C HIS A 180 -18.96 9.62 7.14
N PHE A 181 -20.18 9.49 7.70
CA PHE A 181 -20.43 9.76 9.12
C PHE A 181 -19.89 8.66 10.03
N LEU A 182 -19.26 9.04 11.14
CA LEU A 182 -18.86 8.16 12.23
C LEU A 182 -19.97 8.04 13.29
N ALA A 183 -19.88 7.02 14.17
CA ALA A 183 -20.86 6.76 15.22
C ALA A 183 -21.01 7.90 16.23
N ASP A 184 -19.99 8.73 16.40
CA ASP A 184 -19.97 9.92 17.28
C ASP A 184 -20.37 11.22 16.58
N GLY A 185 -20.75 11.16 15.30
CA GLY A 185 -21.15 12.32 14.51
C GLY A 185 -20.00 13.10 13.87
N ARG A 186 -18.74 12.66 14.05
CA ARG A 186 -17.63 13.13 13.23
C ARG A 186 -17.79 12.61 11.79
N ILE A 187 -16.99 13.15 10.89
CA ILE A 187 -16.92 12.75 9.49
C ILE A 187 -15.53 12.21 9.21
N VAL A 188 -15.44 11.00 8.64
CA VAL A 188 -14.23 10.47 8.03
C VAL A 188 -14.26 10.81 6.55
N PHE A 189 -13.11 11.11 5.96
CA PHE A 189 -12.99 11.46 4.55
C PHE A 189 -11.57 11.22 4.05
N THR A 190 -11.43 11.14 2.75
CA THR A 190 -10.15 10.98 2.07
C THR A 190 -9.58 12.34 1.69
N SER A 191 -8.27 12.55 1.88
CA SER A 191 -7.65 13.84 1.52
C SER A 191 -6.15 13.75 1.25
N ASN A 192 -5.68 14.56 0.29
CA ASN A 192 -4.26 14.76 0.01
C ASN A 192 -3.61 15.87 0.87
N ARG A 193 -4.35 16.47 1.82
CA ARG A 193 -3.79 17.47 2.75
C ARG A 193 -2.72 16.92 3.69
N GLN A 194 -2.72 15.61 3.97
CA GLN A 194 -1.72 14.87 4.73
C GLN A 194 -1.25 15.61 5.99
N ARG A 195 -2.21 16.04 6.80
CA ARG A 195 -1.99 17.05 7.85
C ARG A 195 -0.87 16.67 8.85
N GLN A 196 -0.93 15.49 9.47
CA GLN A 196 0.07 15.04 10.43
C GLN A 196 1.39 14.69 9.74
N SER A 197 1.35 14.07 8.56
CA SER A 197 2.55 13.77 7.79
C SER A 197 3.35 15.04 7.46
N ARG A 198 2.66 16.14 7.11
CA ARG A 198 3.30 17.45 6.89
C ARG A 198 3.88 18.06 8.18
N ALA A 199 3.19 17.88 9.32
CA ALA A 199 3.72 18.32 10.62
C ALA A 199 4.97 17.53 11.01
N ILE A 200 4.99 16.21 10.79
CA ILE A 200 6.16 15.35 11.03
C ILE A 200 7.35 15.78 10.17
N LEU A 201 7.15 16.15 8.90
CA LEU A 201 8.22 16.69 8.06
C LEU A 201 8.86 17.95 8.68
N LEU A 202 8.04 18.84 9.25
CA LEU A 202 8.54 20.04 9.93
C LEU A 202 9.35 19.67 11.18
N ASP A 203 8.86 18.75 12.00
CA ASP A 203 9.56 18.27 13.19
C ASP A 203 10.88 17.55 12.84
N GLU A 204 10.94 16.95 11.67
CA GLU A 204 12.15 16.37 11.09
C GLU A 204 13.10 17.42 10.49
N GLY A 205 12.75 18.72 10.52
CA GLY A 205 13.49 19.81 9.92
C GLY A 205 13.45 19.86 8.40
N ARG A 206 12.40 19.29 7.79
CA ARG A 206 12.13 19.33 6.34
C ARG A 206 11.03 20.34 6.01
N PRO A 207 10.94 20.84 4.76
CA PRO A 207 9.79 21.63 4.31
C PRO A 207 8.48 20.83 4.44
N GLN A 208 7.38 21.55 4.69
CA GLN A 208 6.04 20.95 4.68
C GLN A 208 5.49 20.88 3.25
N PHE A 209 5.11 19.71 2.81
CA PHE A 209 4.45 19.48 1.51
C PHE A 209 3.57 18.22 1.60
N ALA A 210 2.63 18.07 0.67
CA ALA A 210 1.94 16.81 0.44
C ALA A 210 2.85 15.87 -0.36
N ALA A 211 3.13 14.69 0.18
CA ALA A 211 3.99 13.73 -0.49
C ALA A 211 3.28 13.08 -1.68
N LEU A 212 4.04 12.80 -2.73
CA LEU A 212 3.58 11.97 -3.84
C LEU A 212 3.40 10.52 -3.40
N ASP A 213 2.56 9.80 -4.13
CA ASP A 213 2.44 8.35 -4.05
C ASP A 213 3.74 7.64 -4.49
N GLU A 214 3.78 6.32 -4.36
CA GLU A 214 4.97 5.54 -4.72
C GLU A 214 5.24 5.49 -6.23
N ASP A 215 4.22 5.70 -7.09
CA ASP A 215 4.42 5.87 -8.54
C ASP A 215 4.88 7.29 -8.93
N ARG A 216 4.86 8.23 -7.99
CA ARG A 216 5.35 9.63 -8.11
C ARG A 216 4.59 10.46 -9.13
N ARG A 217 3.29 10.24 -9.25
CA ARG A 217 2.41 10.96 -10.18
C ARG A 217 1.38 11.80 -9.46
N GLU A 218 0.81 11.27 -8.39
CA GLU A 218 -0.28 11.89 -7.66
C GLU A 218 0.12 12.11 -6.21
N GLN A 219 -0.39 13.16 -5.58
CA GLN A 219 -0.28 13.33 -4.14
C GLN A 219 -1.11 12.26 -3.44
N ALA A 220 -0.54 11.56 -2.47
CA ALA A 220 -1.21 10.47 -1.78
C ALA A 220 -2.44 10.96 -1.01
N PHE A 221 -3.58 10.32 -1.24
CA PHE A 221 -4.82 10.55 -0.51
C PHE A 221 -4.92 9.57 0.66
N VAL A 222 -5.13 10.08 1.86
CA VAL A 222 -5.20 9.31 3.11
C VAL A 222 -6.40 9.73 3.93
N LEU A 223 -6.85 8.85 4.85
CA LEU A 223 -8.04 9.14 5.65
C LEU A 223 -7.78 10.20 6.71
N HIS A 224 -8.75 11.08 6.85
CA HIS A 224 -8.83 12.11 7.89
C HIS A 224 -10.17 12.04 8.59
N THR A 225 -10.25 12.58 9.80
CA THR A 225 -11.51 12.80 10.52
C THR A 225 -11.65 14.27 10.89
N ILE A 226 -12.88 14.73 10.99
CA ILE A 226 -13.21 16.10 11.37
C ILE A 226 -14.55 16.13 12.10
N ASN A 227 -14.71 17.03 13.06
CA ASN A 227 -16.03 17.28 13.64
C ASN A 227 -16.96 17.89 12.58
N SER A 228 -18.26 17.62 12.71
CA SER A 228 -19.26 18.19 11.79
C SER A 228 -19.30 19.73 11.80
N ASP A 229 -18.75 20.39 12.83
CA ASP A 229 -18.60 21.85 12.92
C ASP A 229 -17.28 22.39 12.31
N GLY A 230 -16.44 21.53 11.73
CA GLY A 230 -15.17 21.90 11.10
C GLY A 230 -13.96 21.95 12.02
N THR A 231 -14.11 21.57 13.27
CA THR A 231 -13.02 21.49 14.26
C THR A 231 -12.37 20.10 14.31
N ASP A 232 -11.24 19.98 14.99
CA ASP A 232 -10.52 18.72 15.26
C ASP A 232 -10.22 17.88 14.00
N LEU A 233 -9.70 18.56 12.98
CA LEU A 233 -9.22 17.91 11.76
C LEU A 233 -7.97 17.09 12.07
N GLU A 234 -8.04 15.76 11.89
CA GLU A 234 -6.97 14.81 12.21
C GLU A 234 -6.75 13.83 11.05
N GLN A 235 -5.49 13.50 10.74
CA GLN A 235 -5.13 12.40 9.83
C GLN A 235 -5.10 11.09 10.61
N ILE A 236 -5.69 10.02 10.07
CA ILE A 236 -5.80 8.73 10.76
C ILE A 236 -5.11 7.56 10.04
N THR A 237 -4.78 7.70 8.75
CA THR A 237 -3.98 6.69 8.04
C THR A 237 -2.69 7.30 7.50
N PHE A 238 -1.63 6.47 7.50
CA PHE A 238 -0.26 6.87 7.15
C PHE A 238 0.34 5.84 6.20
N ASN A 239 0.40 6.19 4.93
CA ASN A 239 1.01 5.39 3.88
C ASN A 239 1.43 6.30 2.72
N GLN A 240 2.09 5.75 1.70
CA GLN A 240 2.42 6.46 0.46
C GLN A 240 1.56 6.01 -0.72
N SER A 241 0.40 5.44 -0.44
CA SER A 241 -0.62 5.05 -1.41
C SER A 241 -1.92 5.79 -1.11
N HIS A 242 -3.03 5.36 -1.72
CA HIS A 242 -4.31 6.05 -1.56
C HIS A 242 -5.30 5.21 -0.76
N ASP A 243 -5.99 5.82 0.18
CA ASP A 243 -7.14 5.27 0.89
C ASP A 243 -8.39 6.03 0.43
N GLN A 244 -9.41 5.32 -0.04
CA GLN A 244 -10.63 5.89 -0.64
C GLN A 244 -11.88 5.11 -0.21
N ASP A 245 -13.06 5.66 -0.46
CA ASP A 245 -14.36 5.05 -0.20
C ASP A 245 -14.53 4.52 1.26
N PRO A 246 -14.23 5.30 2.31
CA PRO A 246 -14.39 4.82 3.67
C PRO A 246 -15.87 4.62 4.03
N THR A 247 -16.19 3.49 4.67
CA THR A 247 -17.52 3.13 5.15
C THR A 247 -17.46 2.66 6.58
N LEU A 248 -18.40 3.10 7.43
CA LEU A 248 -18.51 2.67 8.83
C LEU A 248 -19.45 1.46 8.92
N LEU A 249 -18.92 0.34 9.43
CA LEU A 249 -19.71 -0.87 9.69
C LEU A 249 -20.52 -0.78 10.99
N THR A 250 -21.55 -1.60 11.12
CA THR A 250 -22.33 -1.74 12.37
C THR A 250 -21.48 -2.17 13.56
N SER A 251 -20.36 -2.87 13.30
CA SER A 251 -19.34 -3.20 14.32
C SER A 251 -18.62 -1.97 14.89
N GLY A 252 -18.71 -0.82 14.23
CA GLY A 252 -18.00 0.41 14.57
C GLY A 252 -16.63 0.54 13.90
N LYS A 253 -16.16 -0.47 13.16
CA LYS A 253 -14.93 -0.39 12.39
C LYS A 253 -15.15 0.30 11.05
N LEU A 254 -14.12 0.96 10.54
CA LEU A 254 -14.04 1.45 9.17
C LEU A 254 -13.61 0.35 8.23
N VAL A 255 -14.22 0.29 7.04
CA VAL A 255 -13.71 -0.44 5.86
C VAL A 255 -13.49 0.58 4.76
N PHE A 256 -12.43 0.41 3.98
CA PHE A 256 -12.09 1.32 2.89
C PHE A 256 -11.29 0.59 1.81
N SER A 257 -11.33 1.13 0.61
CA SER A 257 -10.51 0.67 -0.52
C SER A 257 -9.12 1.29 -0.41
N ARG A 258 -8.05 0.47 -0.43
CA ARG A 258 -6.67 0.96 -0.55
C ARG A 258 -6.14 0.67 -1.93
N TRP A 259 -5.76 1.71 -2.63
CA TRP A 259 -5.04 1.59 -3.89
C TRP A 259 -3.54 1.60 -3.62
N ASP A 260 -2.93 0.41 -3.73
CA ASP A 260 -1.48 0.21 -3.64
C ASP A 260 -0.84 0.55 -4.99
N ASN A 261 -0.49 1.82 -5.20
CA ASN A 261 0.19 2.29 -6.41
C ASN A 261 1.70 2.28 -6.21
N VAL A 262 2.29 1.10 -6.30
CA VAL A 262 3.73 0.88 -6.10
C VAL A 262 4.38 0.30 -7.36
N PRO A 263 5.67 0.54 -7.62
CA PRO A 263 6.34 -0.04 -8.77
C PRO A 263 6.21 -1.56 -8.84
N GLY A 264 5.56 -2.05 -9.89
CA GLY A 264 5.32 -3.48 -10.12
C GLY A 264 4.08 -4.04 -9.43
N ARG A 265 3.28 -3.21 -8.77
CA ARG A 265 1.97 -3.55 -8.26
C ARG A 265 1.07 -2.32 -8.30
N ASN A 266 -0.11 -2.49 -8.86
CA ASN A 266 -1.10 -1.46 -9.01
C ASN A 266 -2.48 -2.11 -8.81
N SER A 267 -2.94 -2.15 -7.56
CA SER A 267 -4.12 -2.94 -7.17
C SER A 267 -4.94 -2.19 -6.13
N ILE A 268 -6.24 -2.43 -6.10
CA ILE A 268 -7.16 -1.90 -5.09
C ILE A 268 -7.79 -3.06 -4.34
N SER A 269 -7.57 -3.11 -3.02
CA SER A 269 -8.10 -4.13 -2.11
C SER A 269 -8.69 -3.48 -0.86
N LEU A 270 -9.42 -4.24 -0.06
CA LEU A 270 -10.10 -3.72 1.13
C LEU A 270 -9.21 -3.80 2.37
N TYR A 271 -9.24 -2.74 3.14
CA TYR A 271 -8.61 -2.61 4.46
C TYR A 271 -9.65 -2.27 5.51
N ARG A 272 -9.33 -2.54 6.77
CA ARG A 272 -10.18 -2.26 7.93
C ARG A 272 -9.35 -1.62 9.04
N ALA A 273 -9.94 -0.66 9.75
CA ALA A 273 -9.31 0.00 10.91
C ALA A 273 -10.37 0.45 11.93
N ASN A 274 -9.95 0.83 13.11
CA ASN A 274 -10.79 1.61 14.01
C ASN A 274 -10.95 3.05 13.50
N PRO A 275 -11.99 3.80 13.95
CA PRO A 275 -12.22 5.19 13.52
C PRO A 275 -11.10 6.18 13.88
N ASP A 276 -10.18 5.83 14.77
CA ASP A 276 -8.97 6.58 15.09
C ASP A 276 -7.73 6.14 14.29
N GLY A 277 -7.89 5.20 13.34
CA GLY A 277 -6.82 4.67 12.49
C GLY A 277 -6.01 3.55 13.15
N SER A 278 -6.30 3.17 14.39
CA SER A 278 -5.67 2.03 15.06
C SER A 278 -6.19 0.69 14.53
N GLN A 279 -5.46 -0.38 14.82
CA GLN A 279 -5.78 -1.74 14.36
C GLN A 279 -6.00 -1.83 12.84
N LEU A 280 -5.13 -1.17 12.09
CA LEU A 280 -5.14 -1.24 10.63
C LEU A 280 -4.76 -2.65 10.19
N GLU A 281 -5.63 -3.28 9.40
CA GLU A 281 -5.43 -4.64 8.89
C GLU A 281 -5.96 -4.77 7.46
N ARG A 282 -5.41 -5.71 6.69
CA ARG A 282 -6.01 -6.10 5.41
C ARG A 282 -7.29 -6.84 5.67
N LEU A 283 -8.35 -6.48 4.95
CA LEU A 283 -9.64 -7.14 5.11
C LEU A 283 -9.85 -8.23 4.06
N TYR A 284 -9.70 -7.88 2.77
CA TYR A 284 -10.03 -8.79 1.66
C TYR A 284 -9.44 -8.33 0.33
N GLY A 285 -9.17 -9.30 -0.56
CA GLY A 285 -8.96 -9.05 -2.00
C GLY A 285 -7.51 -8.77 -2.41
N TYR A 286 -6.56 -8.82 -1.49
CA TYR A 286 -5.16 -8.56 -1.81
C TYR A 286 -4.54 -9.60 -2.76
N HIS A 287 -4.96 -10.87 -2.65
CA HIS A 287 -4.57 -11.97 -3.53
C HIS A 287 -5.70 -12.47 -4.43
N SER A 288 -6.82 -11.75 -4.49
CA SER A 288 -8.02 -12.11 -5.26
C SER A 288 -8.29 -11.16 -6.43
N LEU A 289 -7.24 -10.57 -6.99
CA LEU A 289 -7.40 -9.62 -8.11
C LEU A 289 -7.86 -10.30 -9.41
N ASP A 290 -7.60 -11.58 -9.59
CA ASP A 290 -8.00 -12.40 -10.74
C ASP A 290 -9.36 -13.12 -10.54
N SER A 291 -10.14 -12.70 -9.55
CA SER A 291 -11.38 -13.36 -9.14
C SER A 291 -12.65 -12.81 -9.80
N GLY A 292 -12.53 -12.02 -10.86
CA GLY A 292 -13.68 -11.58 -11.65
C GLY A 292 -14.51 -12.76 -12.17
N ARG A 293 -15.83 -12.68 -12.08
CA ARG A 293 -16.75 -13.79 -12.46
C ARG A 293 -16.61 -14.22 -13.91
N ASP A 294 -16.12 -13.36 -14.78
CA ASP A 294 -15.79 -13.63 -16.18
C ASP A 294 -14.31 -14.02 -16.38
N GLY A 295 -13.53 -14.15 -15.28
CA GLY A 295 -12.11 -14.45 -15.27
C GLY A 295 -11.20 -13.23 -15.51
N SER A 296 -11.74 -12.02 -15.41
CA SER A 296 -10.95 -10.78 -15.54
C SER A 296 -10.27 -10.39 -14.23
N GLU A 297 -9.20 -9.59 -14.34
CA GLU A 297 -8.61 -8.90 -13.19
C GLU A 297 -9.53 -7.75 -12.76
N ILE A 298 -9.79 -7.66 -11.45
CA ILE A 298 -10.71 -6.70 -10.84
C ILE A 298 -10.07 -5.93 -9.71
N VAL A 299 -10.68 -4.77 -9.41
CA VAL A 299 -10.44 -3.98 -8.21
C VAL A 299 -11.72 -3.90 -7.38
N PHE A 300 -11.59 -3.73 -6.06
CA PHE A 300 -12.70 -3.71 -5.11
C PHE A 300 -12.97 -2.27 -4.65
N LEU A 301 -14.15 -1.73 -4.98
CA LEU A 301 -14.52 -0.33 -4.78
C LEU A 301 -15.86 -0.20 -4.06
N ASP A 302 -16.11 0.97 -3.48
CA ASP A 302 -17.36 1.39 -2.84
C ASP A 302 -17.92 0.31 -1.88
N PRO A 303 -17.16 -0.10 -0.84
CA PRO A 303 -17.60 -1.13 0.08
C PRO A 303 -18.81 -0.66 0.89
N ARG A 304 -19.86 -1.49 0.95
CA ARG A 304 -21.10 -1.23 1.70
C ARG A 304 -21.48 -2.44 2.53
N GLU A 305 -21.82 -2.25 3.80
CA GLU A 305 -22.33 -3.36 4.63
C GLU A 305 -23.75 -3.74 4.20
N THR A 306 -24.02 -5.03 4.08
CA THR A 306 -25.37 -5.57 3.85
C THR A 306 -26.08 -5.85 5.17
N GLU A 307 -27.42 -6.08 5.14
CA GLU A 307 -28.20 -6.36 6.36
C GLU A 307 -27.70 -7.59 7.14
N ASP A 308 -27.09 -8.55 6.48
CA ASP A 308 -26.54 -9.77 7.07
C ASP A 308 -25.07 -9.63 7.49
N GLY A 309 -24.49 -8.41 7.42
CA GLY A 309 -23.13 -8.11 7.88
C GLY A 309 -22.03 -8.44 6.88
N ARG A 310 -22.34 -8.90 5.67
CA ARG A 310 -21.37 -9.06 4.59
C ARG A 310 -21.07 -7.72 3.92
N ILE A 311 -20.07 -7.69 3.05
CA ILE A 311 -19.68 -6.47 2.34
C ILE A 311 -20.04 -6.57 0.86
N LEU A 312 -20.94 -5.69 0.42
CA LEU A 312 -21.21 -5.45 -0.99
C LEU A 312 -20.12 -4.54 -1.55
N VAL A 313 -19.56 -4.89 -2.72
CA VAL A 313 -18.58 -4.08 -3.44
C VAL A 313 -18.91 -3.96 -4.91
N LEU A 314 -18.42 -2.89 -5.53
CA LEU A 314 -18.36 -2.74 -6.97
C LEU A 314 -17.03 -3.31 -7.46
N ALA A 315 -17.10 -4.38 -8.26
CA ALA A 315 -15.95 -4.98 -8.92
C ALA A 315 -15.81 -4.42 -10.33
N GLN A 316 -14.70 -3.75 -10.61
CA GLN A 316 -14.40 -3.16 -11.93
C GLN A 316 -13.08 -3.71 -12.47
N LEU A 317 -12.90 -3.61 -13.80
CA LEU A 317 -11.57 -3.75 -14.38
C LEU A 317 -10.67 -2.61 -13.90
N ASP A 318 -9.41 -2.93 -13.71
CA ASP A 318 -8.41 -1.97 -13.33
C ASP A 318 -8.26 -0.82 -14.36
N ASP A 319 -8.16 -1.14 -15.63
CA ASP A 319 -8.12 -0.21 -16.78
C ASP A 319 -9.25 -0.50 -17.78
N GLY A 320 -10.49 -0.52 -17.30
CA GLY A 320 -11.64 -0.82 -18.14
C GLY A 320 -11.98 0.32 -19.10
N PRO A 321 -12.32 0.02 -20.38
CA PRO A 321 -12.70 1.04 -21.35
C PRO A 321 -14.10 1.60 -21.13
N VAL A 322 -14.87 1.06 -20.19
CA VAL A 322 -16.29 1.38 -19.97
C VAL A 322 -16.55 1.61 -18.50
N LEU A 323 -17.26 2.69 -18.17
CA LEU A 323 -17.71 2.99 -16.82
C LEU A 323 -18.62 1.87 -16.27
N GLY A 324 -18.40 1.49 -15.01
CA GLY A 324 -19.21 0.53 -14.27
C GLY A 324 -18.67 -0.90 -14.28
N GLY A 325 -19.21 -1.70 -13.37
CA GLY A 325 -18.72 -3.03 -13.04
C GLY A 325 -19.82 -4.04 -12.71
N ASP A 326 -19.42 -5.12 -12.04
CA ASP A 326 -20.26 -6.15 -11.43
C ASP A 326 -20.43 -5.91 -9.92
N LEU A 327 -21.45 -6.46 -9.32
CA LEU A 327 -21.69 -6.44 -7.88
C LEU A 327 -21.25 -7.76 -7.26
N LEU A 328 -20.43 -7.68 -6.24
CA LEU A 328 -20.00 -8.83 -5.46
C LEU A 328 -20.34 -8.63 -3.98
N VAL A 329 -20.68 -9.71 -3.30
CA VAL A 329 -20.90 -9.77 -1.85
C VAL A 329 -19.81 -10.63 -1.25
N LEU A 330 -19.04 -10.06 -0.32
CA LEU A 330 -17.88 -10.65 0.32
C LEU A 330 -18.24 -11.13 1.74
N ASP A 331 -17.95 -12.38 2.04
CA ASP A 331 -18.05 -12.94 3.39
C ASP A 331 -16.72 -12.72 4.13
N VAL A 332 -16.51 -11.50 4.60
CA VAL A 332 -15.27 -11.11 5.27
C VAL A 332 -15.13 -11.66 6.69
N GLU A 333 -16.17 -12.26 7.27
CA GLU A 333 -16.10 -12.91 8.58
C GLU A 333 -15.40 -14.27 8.47
N ASN A 334 -15.69 -15.01 7.39
CA ASN A 334 -15.19 -16.36 7.19
C ASN A 334 -14.03 -16.46 6.21
N PHE A 335 -13.81 -15.45 5.38
CA PHE A 335 -12.79 -15.45 4.33
C PHE A 335 -11.95 -14.18 4.34
N VAL A 336 -10.70 -14.31 3.91
CA VAL A 336 -9.73 -13.22 3.71
C VAL A 336 -9.50 -12.97 2.23
N GLU A 337 -9.61 -14.02 1.42
CA GLU A 337 -9.48 -14.02 -0.03
C GLU A 337 -10.60 -14.87 -0.63
N HIS A 338 -10.76 -14.76 -1.93
CA HIS A 338 -11.82 -15.49 -2.67
C HIS A 338 -11.91 -16.98 -2.32
N ASP A 339 -10.79 -17.66 -2.18
CA ASP A 339 -10.66 -19.09 -1.90
C ASP A 339 -9.90 -19.40 -0.59
N GLN A 340 -9.57 -18.37 0.20
CA GLN A 340 -8.83 -18.48 1.44
C GLN A 340 -9.73 -18.19 2.65
N PRO A 341 -10.17 -19.21 3.39
CA PRO A 341 -10.93 -19.00 4.62
C PRO A 341 -10.06 -18.44 5.75
N THR A 342 -10.69 -17.78 6.72
CA THR A 342 -10.06 -17.47 8.00
C THR A 342 -9.62 -18.75 8.73
N PHE A 343 -8.70 -18.62 9.69
CA PHE A 343 -8.22 -19.78 10.46
C PHE A 343 -9.36 -20.55 11.14
N ASN A 344 -10.38 -19.86 11.63
CA ASN A 344 -11.54 -20.47 12.29
C ASN A 344 -12.50 -21.17 11.32
N SER A 345 -12.46 -20.83 10.04
CA SER A 345 -13.32 -21.37 8.97
C SER A 345 -12.57 -22.35 8.05
N MET A 346 -11.39 -22.80 8.45
CA MET A 346 -10.57 -23.73 7.69
C MET A 346 -11.35 -25.01 7.33
N GLY A 347 -11.29 -25.38 6.05
CA GLY A 347 -12.00 -26.52 5.49
C GLY A 347 -13.38 -26.18 4.91
N SER A 348 -13.78 -24.91 4.91
CA SER A 348 -14.93 -24.46 4.11
C SER A 348 -14.69 -24.76 2.63
N THR A 349 -15.73 -25.20 1.95
CA THR A 349 -15.74 -25.41 0.49
C THR A 349 -16.50 -24.31 -0.24
N GLU A 350 -16.95 -23.29 0.49
CA GLU A 350 -17.63 -22.12 -0.03
C GLU A 350 -16.61 -21.11 -0.56
N SER A 351 -17.06 -20.15 -1.34
CA SER A 351 -16.25 -19.04 -1.82
C SER A 351 -16.45 -17.83 -0.91
N GLY A 352 -15.35 -17.09 -0.65
CA GLY A 352 -15.39 -15.83 0.07
C GLY A 352 -16.13 -14.70 -0.66
N GLN A 353 -16.46 -14.92 -1.93
CA GLN A 353 -17.26 -13.96 -2.69
C GLN A 353 -18.40 -14.64 -3.45
N THR A 354 -19.54 -13.98 -3.46
CA THR A 354 -20.74 -14.38 -4.19
C THR A 354 -21.28 -13.17 -4.96
N SER A 355 -22.08 -13.39 -5.99
CA SER A 355 -22.82 -12.30 -6.60
C SER A 355 -24.25 -12.28 -6.09
N PRO A 356 -24.85 -11.11 -5.88
CA PRO A 356 -26.26 -11.00 -5.59
C PRO A 356 -27.14 -11.35 -6.81
N LEU A 357 -26.54 -11.54 -7.98
CA LEU A 357 -27.22 -11.83 -9.25
C LEU A 357 -26.75 -13.16 -9.84
N ASP A 358 -27.68 -13.95 -10.38
CA ASP A 358 -27.37 -15.24 -11.01
C ASP A 358 -26.51 -15.10 -12.27
N ALA A 359 -26.78 -14.11 -13.10
CA ALA A 359 -26.11 -13.95 -14.36
C ALA A 359 -24.83 -13.12 -14.23
N ILE A 360 -23.80 -13.53 -14.94
CA ILE A 360 -22.47 -12.91 -14.94
C ILE A 360 -22.49 -11.61 -15.73
N VAL A 361 -21.95 -10.53 -15.17
CA VAL A 361 -21.59 -9.32 -15.88
C VAL A 361 -20.22 -9.55 -16.51
N ASN A 362 -20.13 -9.42 -17.84
CA ASN A 362 -18.85 -9.50 -18.52
C ASN A 362 -18.16 -8.14 -18.42
N LEU A 363 -16.99 -8.07 -17.79
CA LEU A 363 -16.25 -6.83 -17.57
C LEU A 363 -15.34 -6.49 -18.76
N SER A 364 -14.80 -7.52 -19.43
CA SER A 364 -13.85 -7.36 -20.54
C SER A 364 -14.50 -7.19 -21.92
N ALA A 365 -15.84 -7.37 -22.03
CA ALA A 365 -16.61 -7.24 -23.25
C ALA A 365 -18.03 -6.74 -22.95
N PRO A 366 -18.80 -6.31 -23.99
CA PRO A 366 -20.21 -5.94 -23.78
C PRO A 366 -21.00 -7.05 -23.08
N SER A 367 -21.72 -6.73 -22.01
CA SER A 367 -22.47 -7.67 -21.17
C SER A 367 -23.99 -7.52 -21.34
N LEU A 368 -24.72 -8.60 -21.65
CA LEU A 368 -26.20 -8.59 -21.73
C LEU A 368 -26.87 -8.05 -20.46
N ARG A 369 -26.20 -8.23 -19.30
CA ARG A 369 -26.70 -7.72 -18.02
C ARG A 369 -26.50 -6.24 -17.84
N GLY A 370 -25.76 -5.58 -18.72
CA GLY A 370 -25.32 -4.19 -18.54
C GLY A 370 -24.24 -4.08 -17.46
N ARG A 371 -24.17 -2.90 -16.85
CA ARG A 371 -23.15 -2.56 -15.84
C ARG A 371 -23.76 -1.77 -14.68
N PHE A 372 -23.15 -1.91 -13.51
CA PHE A 372 -23.51 -1.14 -12.30
C PHE A 372 -22.45 -0.06 -12.06
N ALA A 373 -22.88 1.14 -11.68
CA ALA A 373 -21.97 2.22 -11.28
C ALA A 373 -21.98 2.47 -9.78
N SER A 374 -23.05 2.15 -9.06
CA SER A 374 -23.13 2.17 -7.60
C SER A 374 -24.24 1.25 -7.10
N ALA A 375 -24.18 0.85 -5.84
CA ALA A 375 -25.22 0.06 -5.20
C ALA A 375 -25.31 0.38 -3.70
N TYR A 376 -26.52 0.52 -3.19
CA TYR A 376 -26.82 0.87 -1.82
C TYR A 376 -27.88 -0.08 -1.22
N PRO A 377 -27.58 -0.85 -0.18
CA PRO A 377 -28.51 -1.73 0.53
C PRO A 377 -29.63 -0.94 1.21
N LEU A 378 -30.88 -1.40 1.12
CA LEU A 378 -32.03 -0.65 1.64
C LEU A 378 -32.28 -0.80 3.15
N PHE A 379 -31.71 -1.76 3.84
CA PHE A 379 -31.89 -2.01 5.29
C PHE A 379 -33.33 -2.06 5.75
N ASP A 380 -34.20 -2.70 4.97
CA ASP A 380 -35.65 -2.78 5.23
C ASP A 380 -36.19 -4.22 5.27
N ASN A 381 -35.29 -5.20 5.42
CA ASN A 381 -35.54 -6.65 5.38
C ASN A 381 -36.21 -7.12 4.07
N SER A 382 -36.05 -6.37 2.98
CA SER A 382 -36.65 -6.70 1.69
C SER A 382 -35.68 -7.29 0.68
N ASN A 383 -34.42 -7.50 1.06
CA ASN A 383 -33.35 -8.00 0.20
C ASN A 383 -33.24 -7.21 -1.12
N ARG A 384 -33.25 -5.86 -1.03
CA ARG A 384 -33.23 -4.96 -2.18
C ARG A 384 -32.08 -3.98 -2.11
N LEU A 385 -31.63 -3.58 -3.30
CA LEU A 385 -30.61 -2.55 -3.50
C LEU A 385 -31.21 -1.35 -4.27
N LEU A 386 -30.77 -0.15 -3.93
CA LEU A 386 -30.85 0.99 -4.82
C LEU A 386 -29.59 1.01 -5.68
N VAL A 387 -29.74 0.89 -7.00
CA VAL A 387 -28.59 0.73 -7.90
C VAL A 387 -28.56 1.78 -8.99
N SER A 388 -27.39 2.23 -9.36
CA SER A 388 -27.12 2.88 -10.63
C SER A 388 -26.79 1.82 -11.66
N TRP A 389 -27.67 1.62 -12.64
CA TRP A 389 -27.53 0.55 -13.62
C TRP A 389 -27.77 1.05 -15.05
N SER A 390 -26.90 0.60 -15.96
CA SER A 390 -27.05 0.82 -17.41
C SER A 390 -27.31 -0.48 -18.13
N GLN A 391 -28.34 -0.49 -18.95
CA GLN A 391 -28.60 -1.57 -19.89
C GLN A 391 -27.48 -1.64 -20.94
N CYS A 392 -27.13 -2.84 -21.38
CA CYS A 392 -26.16 -3.05 -22.46
C CYS A 392 -26.59 -2.43 -23.79
N ARG A 393 -25.70 -1.63 -24.37
CA ARG A 393 -25.90 -0.90 -25.64
C ARG A 393 -24.70 -1.11 -26.56
N LEU A 394 -24.94 -1.31 -27.85
CA LEU A 394 -23.87 -1.46 -28.85
C LEU A 394 -23.91 -0.31 -29.86
N LEU A 395 -22.75 0.05 -30.37
CA LEU A 395 -22.61 0.98 -31.51
C LEU A 395 -22.41 0.18 -32.80
N GLU A 396 -23.43 0.20 -33.67
CA GLU A 396 -23.37 -0.44 -34.97
C GLU A 396 -23.56 0.65 -36.05
N SER A 397 -22.53 0.90 -36.86
CA SER A 397 -22.57 1.91 -37.92
C SER A 397 -23.10 3.28 -37.46
N GLU A 398 -22.58 3.77 -36.31
CA GLU A 398 -22.97 5.04 -35.68
C GLU A 398 -24.39 5.05 -35.08
N ILE A 399 -25.09 3.93 -35.05
CA ILE A 399 -26.41 3.80 -34.46
C ILE A 399 -26.31 2.99 -33.18
N ILE A 400 -26.91 3.49 -32.11
CA ILE A 400 -27.00 2.77 -30.83
C ILE A 400 -28.12 1.76 -30.90
N VAL A 401 -27.80 0.49 -30.64
CA VAL A 401 -28.75 -0.62 -30.68
C VAL A 401 -28.66 -1.42 -29.37
N PRO A 402 -29.75 -2.09 -28.94
CA PRO A 402 -29.70 -2.94 -27.75
C PRO A 402 -28.83 -4.18 -27.98
N CYS A 403 -28.15 -4.67 -26.95
CA CYS A 403 -27.48 -5.94 -26.99
C CYS A 403 -28.49 -7.09 -27.17
N THR A 404 -28.11 -8.05 -27.98
CA THR A 404 -28.77 -9.35 -28.10
C THR A 404 -27.69 -10.44 -28.19
N GLU A 405 -28.02 -11.66 -27.81
CA GLU A 405 -27.07 -12.78 -27.94
C GLU A 405 -26.53 -12.90 -29.39
N ALA A 406 -27.38 -12.71 -30.37
CA ALA A 406 -26.98 -12.78 -31.78
C ALA A 406 -25.96 -11.68 -32.17
N ARG A 407 -26.12 -10.47 -31.63
CA ARG A 407 -25.17 -9.36 -31.85
C ARG A 407 -23.87 -9.59 -31.13
N LEU A 408 -23.92 -10.04 -29.89
CA LEU A 408 -22.73 -10.32 -29.10
C LEU A 408 -21.93 -11.52 -29.65
N ALA A 409 -22.56 -12.46 -30.30
CA ALA A 409 -21.88 -13.59 -30.96
C ALA A 409 -21.16 -13.21 -32.27
N THR A 410 -21.29 -11.95 -32.73
CA THR A 410 -20.66 -11.49 -33.98
C THR A 410 -19.13 -11.30 -33.71
N THR A 411 -18.29 -11.92 -34.54
CA THR A 411 -16.85 -11.89 -34.37
C THR A 411 -16.11 -10.94 -35.30
N ALA A 412 -16.76 -10.49 -36.37
CA ALA A 412 -16.15 -9.58 -37.34
C ALA A 412 -17.20 -8.63 -38.01
N PRO A 413 -17.20 -7.33 -37.66
CA PRO A 413 -16.39 -6.71 -36.61
C PRO A 413 -16.86 -7.16 -35.22
N ALA A 414 -15.94 -7.15 -34.23
CA ALA A 414 -16.31 -7.38 -32.83
C ALA A 414 -17.33 -6.31 -32.37
N PRO A 415 -18.33 -6.69 -31.56
CA PRO A 415 -19.30 -5.73 -31.05
C PRO A 415 -18.60 -4.67 -30.18
N MET A 416 -18.88 -3.39 -30.44
CA MET A 416 -18.39 -2.26 -29.70
C MET A 416 -19.46 -1.77 -28.74
N GLU A 417 -19.15 -1.72 -27.45
CA GLU A 417 -20.07 -1.19 -26.43
C GLU A 417 -20.24 0.32 -26.63
N ALA A 418 -21.47 0.79 -26.65
CA ALA A 418 -21.78 2.22 -26.66
C ALA A 418 -21.68 2.77 -25.24
N ALA A 419 -21.52 4.09 -25.11
CA ALA A 419 -21.50 4.75 -23.81
C ALA A 419 -22.68 4.29 -22.92
N PRO A 420 -22.43 3.90 -21.66
CA PRO A 420 -23.49 3.43 -20.78
C PRO A 420 -24.50 4.54 -20.47
N LEU A 421 -25.73 4.16 -20.27
CA LEU A 421 -26.87 5.05 -19.96
C LEU A 421 -27.41 4.69 -18.57
N PHE A 422 -26.76 5.20 -17.53
CA PHE A 422 -27.12 4.90 -16.17
C PHE A 422 -28.38 5.61 -15.72
N GLY A 423 -29.34 4.84 -15.20
CA GLY A 423 -30.49 5.29 -14.44
C GLY A 423 -30.45 4.74 -13.02
N ILE A 424 -31.30 5.27 -12.12
CA ILE A 424 -31.42 4.77 -10.76
C ILE A 424 -32.61 3.82 -10.67
N TRP A 425 -32.38 2.65 -10.07
CA TRP A 425 -33.36 1.56 -9.99
C TRP A 425 -33.39 0.96 -8.59
N VAL A 426 -34.54 0.50 -8.13
CA VAL A 426 -34.66 -0.45 -7.04
C VAL A 426 -34.58 -1.86 -7.63
N LEU A 427 -33.58 -2.61 -7.24
CA LEU A 427 -33.31 -3.99 -7.64
C LEU A 427 -33.72 -4.93 -6.49
N ASN A 428 -34.68 -5.83 -6.75
CA ASN A 428 -35.01 -6.90 -5.82
C ASN A 428 -34.13 -8.13 -6.12
N LEU A 429 -33.38 -8.57 -5.12
CA LEU A 429 -32.43 -9.68 -5.28
C LEU A 429 -33.09 -11.06 -5.27
N ASP A 430 -34.32 -11.19 -4.72
CA ASP A 430 -35.01 -12.49 -4.64
C ASP A 430 -35.54 -12.97 -6.00
N ASP A 431 -35.93 -12.02 -6.86
CA ASP A 431 -36.55 -12.32 -8.17
C ASP A 431 -35.90 -11.54 -9.34
N GLU A 432 -34.82 -10.80 -9.07
CA GLU A 432 -34.07 -9.95 -10.00
C GLU A 432 -34.97 -8.93 -10.76
N THR A 433 -36.08 -8.49 -10.16
CA THR A 433 -36.93 -7.46 -10.77
C THR A 433 -36.40 -6.07 -10.47
N GLN A 434 -36.62 -5.13 -11.41
CA GLN A 434 -36.16 -3.76 -11.30
C GLN A 434 -37.34 -2.76 -11.43
N GLN A 435 -37.34 -1.77 -10.53
CA GLN A 435 -38.27 -0.65 -10.56
C GLN A 435 -37.53 0.66 -10.80
N PRO A 436 -37.85 1.45 -11.82
CA PRO A 436 -37.17 2.71 -12.08
C PRO A 436 -37.50 3.77 -11.03
N VAL A 437 -36.47 4.41 -10.50
CA VAL A 437 -36.54 5.60 -9.61
C VAL A 437 -36.19 6.86 -10.40
N VAL A 438 -35.11 6.84 -11.17
CA VAL A 438 -34.75 7.88 -12.13
C VAL A 438 -34.53 7.21 -13.48
N PRO A 439 -35.44 7.39 -14.44
CA PRO A 439 -35.26 6.80 -15.75
C PRO A 439 -34.01 7.30 -16.47
N PRO A 440 -33.25 6.44 -17.15
CA PRO A 440 -32.08 6.85 -17.89
C PRO A 440 -32.40 7.90 -18.95
N THR A 441 -31.50 8.89 -19.09
CA THR A 441 -31.65 10.01 -20.03
C THR A 441 -30.40 10.16 -20.89
N GLU A 442 -30.57 10.23 -22.21
CA GLU A 442 -29.42 10.39 -23.12
C GLU A 442 -28.60 11.64 -22.77
N GLY A 443 -27.27 11.46 -22.74
CA GLY A 443 -26.34 12.50 -22.40
C GLY A 443 -26.18 12.76 -20.90
N MET A 444 -26.83 11.97 -20.04
CA MET A 444 -26.76 12.09 -18.59
C MET A 444 -26.34 10.78 -17.94
N VAL A 445 -25.61 10.86 -16.82
CA VAL A 445 -25.28 9.75 -15.91
C VAL A 445 -25.93 10.04 -14.56
N PHE A 446 -26.67 9.08 -14.02
CA PHE A 446 -27.25 9.14 -12.68
C PHE A 446 -26.56 8.05 -11.83
N THR A 447 -25.88 8.46 -10.76
CA THR A 447 -25.05 7.55 -9.95
C THR A 447 -25.09 7.91 -8.47
N GLU A 448 -24.38 7.15 -7.63
CA GLU A 448 -24.19 7.40 -6.20
C GLU A 448 -25.52 7.64 -5.46
N ALA A 449 -26.51 6.78 -5.75
CA ALA A 449 -27.85 6.92 -5.17
C ALA A 449 -27.91 6.30 -3.77
N ILE A 450 -28.46 7.06 -2.82
CA ILE A 450 -28.68 6.63 -1.42
C ILE A 450 -30.10 6.94 -0.97
N VAL A 451 -30.58 6.19 0.04
CA VAL A 451 -31.88 6.45 0.69
C VAL A 451 -31.65 7.09 2.04
N MET A 452 -32.36 8.19 2.31
CA MET A 452 -32.32 8.87 3.62
C MET A 452 -33.29 8.20 4.61
N SER A 453 -33.09 6.92 4.88
CA SER A 453 -33.85 6.15 5.87
C SER A 453 -33.01 5.87 7.11
N PRO A 454 -33.63 5.73 8.29
CA PRO A 454 -32.89 5.31 9.48
C PRO A 454 -32.28 3.93 9.30
N ARG A 455 -31.02 3.81 9.69
CA ARG A 455 -30.24 2.56 9.68
C ARG A 455 -29.81 2.16 11.09
N PRO A 456 -29.41 0.89 11.32
CA PRO A 456 -28.84 0.48 12.61
C PRO A 456 -27.70 1.42 13.02
N THR A 457 -27.71 1.85 14.29
CA THR A 457 -26.63 2.71 14.80
C THR A 457 -25.38 1.87 15.01
N PRO A 458 -24.24 2.22 14.40
CA PRO A 458 -22.99 1.53 14.59
C PRO A 458 -22.50 1.59 16.03
N ASN A 459 -21.73 0.59 16.45
CA ASN A 459 -21.09 0.61 17.75
C ASN A 459 -20.06 1.75 17.81
N PHE A 460 -19.98 2.40 18.97
CA PHE A 460 -18.94 3.39 19.22
C PHE A 460 -17.67 2.69 19.71
N ILE A 461 -16.57 2.83 18.97
CA ILE A 461 -15.24 2.40 19.38
C ILE A 461 -14.52 3.59 19.99
N MET A 462 -14.10 3.44 21.27
CA MET A 462 -13.41 4.50 21.97
C MET A 462 -11.99 4.68 21.43
N PRO A 463 -11.57 5.91 21.07
CA PRO A 463 -10.21 6.17 20.60
C PRO A 463 -9.15 5.81 21.64
N LEU A 464 -7.98 5.37 21.20
CA LEU A 464 -6.84 5.07 22.08
C LEU A 464 -6.40 6.28 22.92
N SER A 465 -6.47 7.48 22.35
CA SER A 465 -6.14 8.75 23.02
C SER A 465 -6.99 9.04 24.26
N SER A 466 -8.14 8.36 24.44
CA SER A 466 -8.99 8.54 25.63
C SER A 466 -8.43 7.89 26.91
N GLY A 467 -7.28 7.21 26.86
CA GLY A 467 -6.60 6.65 28.03
C GLY A 467 -7.24 5.43 28.69
N ASN A 468 -8.33 4.91 28.13
CA ASN A 468 -9.09 3.78 28.71
C ASN A 468 -8.78 2.41 28.05
N SER A 469 -7.77 2.35 27.20
CA SER A 469 -7.35 1.11 26.56
C SER A 469 -6.58 0.26 27.56
N THR A 470 -7.18 -0.85 28.00
CA THR A 470 -6.48 -1.88 28.76
C THR A 470 -5.83 -2.85 27.78
N SER A 471 -4.64 -2.53 27.30
CA SER A 471 -3.79 -3.56 26.68
C SER A 471 -3.44 -4.62 27.74
N GLN A 472 -3.91 -5.85 27.57
CA GLN A 472 -3.60 -6.94 28.48
C GLN A 472 -2.15 -7.42 28.37
N VAL A 473 -1.43 -7.00 27.33
CA VAL A 473 -0.07 -7.48 27.03
C VAL A 473 1.01 -6.75 27.84
N LEU A 474 0.77 -5.49 28.24
CA LEU A 474 1.77 -4.70 28.96
C LEU A 474 1.15 -3.91 30.10
N SER A 475 1.78 -3.96 31.27
CA SER A 475 1.49 -3.08 32.42
C SER A 475 2.01 -1.65 32.20
N GLN A 476 2.22 -1.23 30.95
CA GLN A 476 2.72 0.10 30.64
C GLN A 476 1.58 1.13 30.61
N ASP A 477 1.92 2.31 31.08
CA ASP A 477 1.06 3.48 31.00
C ASP A 477 0.88 3.90 29.54
N THR A 478 -0.28 3.60 28.95
CA THR A 478 -0.64 3.96 27.58
C THR A 478 -0.50 5.47 27.37
N GLN A 479 -0.78 6.29 28.37
CA GLN A 479 -0.62 7.75 28.29
C GLN A 479 0.85 8.15 28.10
N ALA A 480 1.78 7.46 28.75
CA ALA A 480 3.21 7.75 28.58
C ALA A 480 3.69 7.44 27.13
N LEU A 481 3.16 6.39 26.50
CA LEU A 481 3.44 6.09 25.10
C LEU A 481 2.85 7.15 24.16
N ILE A 482 1.62 7.60 24.46
CA ILE A 482 0.96 8.68 23.70
C ILE A 482 1.79 9.97 23.80
N ASP A 483 2.20 10.34 25.01
CA ASP A 483 2.98 11.57 25.26
C ASP A 483 4.36 11.52 24.61
N GLU A 484 4.94 10.31 24.48
CA GLU A 484 6.21 10.06 23.79
C GLU A 484 6.05 10.03 22.26
N GLY A 485 4.82 9.88 21.73
CA GLY A 485 4.52 9.76 20.31
C GLY A 485 4.89 8.39 19.72
N VAL A 486 4.85 7.34 20.54
CA VAL A 486 5.22 5.98 20.14
C VAL A 486 4.05 5.01 20.27
N GLY A 487 4.08 3.96 19.44
CA GLY A 487 3.40 2.69 19.68
C GLY A 487 4.42 1.59 19.99
N ILE A 488 3.93 0.37 20.16
CA ILE A 488 4.75 -0.81 20.42
C ILE A 488 4.58 -1.81 19.28
N LEU A 489 5.69 -2.27 18.74
CA LEU A 489 5.73 -3.42 17.87
C LEU A 489 6.10 -4.66 18.68
N HIS A 490 5.23 -5.67 18.66
CA HIS A 490 5.44 -6.98 19.23
C HIS A 490 5.42 -8.04 18.12
N LEU A 491 6.58 -8.65 17.86
CA LEU A 491 6.69 -9.83 17.00
C LEU A 491 6.86 -11.06 17.89
N GLN A 492 5.98 -12.06 17.76
CA GLN A 492 6.09 -13.27 18.59
C GLN A 492 7.28 -14.13 18.18
N SER A 493 7.54 -14.30 16.87
CA SER A 493 8.80 -14.88 16.40
C SER A 493 9.08 -14.55 14.94
N VAL A 494 10.26 -14.06 14.63
CA VAL A 494 10.74 -13.90 13.24
C VAL A 494 11.06 -15.25 12.57
N TYR A 495 11.09 -16.34 13.33
CA TYR A 495 11.29 -17.70 12.83
C TYR A 495 9.97 -18.39 12.45
N ASP A 496 8.83 -17.80 12.77
CA ASP A 496 7.53 -18.22 12.26
C ASP A 496 7.38 -17.69 10.84
N LEU A 497 7.25 -18.59 9.87
CA LEU A 497 7.00 -18.24 8.48
C LEU A 497 5.68 -18.86 8.05
N ASP A 498 4.61 -18.06 7.96
CA ASP A 498 3.25 -18.54 7.63
C ASP A 498 2.78 -19.70 8.53
N GLY A 499 3.08 -19.65 9.83
CA GLY A 499 2.74 -20.69 10.81
C GLY A 499 3.67 -21.91 10.78
N VAL A 500 4.78 -21.85 10.05
CA VAL A 500 5.76 -22.94 9.95
C VAL A 500 7.08 -22.52 10.61
N ASP A 501 7.69 -23.44 11.38
CA ASP A 501 8.99 -23.23 11.99
C ASP A 501 10.10 -23.18 10.92
N ALA A 502 10.59 -21.97 10.62
CA ALA A 502 11.68 -21.70 9.70
C ALA A 502 13.06 -21.62 10.38
N ALA A 503 13.14 -21.79 11.70
CA ALA A 503 14.41 -21.81 12.42
C ALA A 503 15.24 -23.06 12.05
N ILE A 504 16.54 -22.89 11.95
CA ILE A 504 17.47 -23.98 11.68
C ILE A 504 18.38 -24.15 12.91
N PRO A 505 18.36 -25.32 13.57
CA PRO A 505 17.64 -26.56 13.18
C PRO A 505 16.13 -26.56 13.48
N ASN A 506 15.67 -25.84 14.49
CA ASN A 506 14.25 -25.60 14.86
C ASN A 506 14.19 -24.55 15.99
N LEU A 507 13.01 -23.97 16.22
CA LEU A 507 12.80 -22.92 17.22
C LEU A 507 13.25 -23.35 18.64
N SER A 508 12.88 -24.55 19.09
CA SER A 508 13.24 -24.99 20.45
C SER A 508 14.74 -25.11 20.68
N THR A 509 15.53 -25.38 19.63
CA THR A 509 17.00 -25.39 19.69
C THR A 509 17.57 -23.99 19.64
N VAL A 510 17.06 -23.13 18.71
CA VAL A 510 17.55 -21.76 18.56
C VAL A 510 17.21 -20.89 19.77
N ALA A 511 16.03 -21.11 20.37
CA ALA A 511 15.60 -20.42 21.59
C ALA A 511 16.41 -20.81 22.84
N ASN A 512 17.11 -21.95 22.81
CA ASN A 512 18.01 -22.34 23.90
C ASN A 512 19.40 -21.71 23.71
N PRO A 513 19.76 -20.68 24.49
CA PRO A 513 21.02 -19.96 24.28
C PRO A 513 22.27 -20.80 24.62
N VAL A 514 22.13 -21.89 25.38
CA VAL A 514 23.24 -22.82 25.66
C VAL A 514 23.55 -23.70 24.45
N LEU A 515 22.52 -24.10 23.69
CA LEU A 515 22.67 -24.94 22.49
C LEU A 515 23.07 -24.12 21.26
N THR A 516 22.58 -22.90 21.14
CA THR A 516 22.78 -22.06 19.94
C THR A 516 23.42 -20.71 20.30
N PRO A 517 24.74 -20.57 20.11
CA PRO A 517 25.41 -19.29 20.30
C PRO A 517 24.94 -18.24 19.27
N ALA A 518 25.14 -16.97 19.59
CA ALA A 518 24.68 -15.87 18.75
C ALA A 518 25.19 -15.95 17.29
N ALA A 519 26.42 -16.42 17.08
CA ALA A 519 27.02 -16.60 15.77
C ALA A 519 26.34 -17.64 14.88
N GLU A 520 25.56 -18.54 15.49
CA GLU A 520 24.82 -19.59 14.81
C GLU A 520 23.31 -19.25 14.64
N ARG A 521 22.85 -18.12 15.21
CA ARG A 521 21.48 -17.65 15.05
C ARG A 521 21.34 -16.93 13.71
N PRO A 522 20.35 -17.29 12.89
CA PRO A 522 20.11 -16.61 11.62
C PRO A 522 19.77 -15.14 11.79
N ALA A 523 18.89 -14.81 12.75
CA ALA A 523 18.38 -13.48 13.01
C ALA A 523 18.87 -12.95 14.36
N VAL A 524 19.44 -11.75 14.38
CA VAL A 524 20.00 -11.12 15.59
C VAL A 524 19.47 -9.71 15.82
N PHE A 525 19.22 -8.95 14.75
CA PHE A 525 18.70 -7.59 14.84
C PHE A 525 17.50 -7.37 13.94
N LEU A 526 16.65 -6.45 14.36
CA LEU A 526 15.57 -5.89 13.55
C LEU A 526 15.91 -4.43 13.23
N ARG A 527 15.79 -4.06 11.95
CA ARG A 527 15.88 -2.68 11.46
C ARG A 527 14.53 -2.20 11.00
N LEU A 528 14.14 -1.00 11.42
CA LEU A 528 12.97 -0.31 10.91
C LEU A 528 13.39 0.74 9.90
N VAL A 529 12.64 0.81 8.82
CA VAL A 529 12.80 1.83 7.77
C VAL A 529 11.46 2.51 7.53
N LYS A 530 11.52 3.77 7.07
CA LYS A 530 10.35 4.49 6.59
C LYS A 530 10.62 5.03 5.18
N PRO A 531 9.58 5.25 4.36
CA PRO A 531 9.76 5.92 3.08
C PRO A 531 10.14 7.39 3.31
N VAL A 532 10.89 7.95 2.38
CA VAL A 532 11.13 9.38 2.31
C VAL A 532 9.98 10.00 1.53
N SER A 533 9.29 10.96 2.13
CA SER A 533 8.25 11.72 1.45
C SER A 533 8.82 12.45 0.25
N LEU A 534 8.28 12.22 -0.93
CA LEU A 534 8.74 12.84 -2.17
C LEU A 534 7.86 14.04 -2.52
N PRO A 535 8.45 15.22 -2.76
CA PRO A 535 7.71 16.40 -3.21
C PRO A 535 7.30 16.26 -4.68
N ASP A 536 6.29 17.02 -5.10
CA ASP A 536 5.96 17.15 -6.51
C ASP A 536 7.04 17.95 -7.27
N ARG A 537 6.93 17.94 -8.60
CA ARG A 537 7.93 18.53 -9.48
C ARG A 537 8.00 20.06 -9.40
N GLU A 538 6.93 20.71 -8.97
CA GLU A 538 6.90 22.16 -8.81
C GLU A 538 7.76 22.60 -7.63
N LEU A 539 7.84 21.78 -6.59
CA LEU A 539 8.67 22.05 -5.43
C LEU A 539 10.12 21.59 -5.65
N VAL A 540 10.34 20.36 -6.13
CA VAL A 540 11.67 19.80 -6.41
C VAL A 540 11.60 18.88 -7.63
N ASN A 541 12.35 19.19 -8.68
CA ASN A 541 12.45 18.30 -9.84
C ASN A 541 13.43 17.16 -9.56
N LEU A 542 12.94 15.95 -9.39
CA LEU A 542 13.74 14.75 -9.11
C LEU A 542 14.03 13.96 -10.39
N PRO A 543 15.24 14.08 -10.98
CA PRO A 543 15.63 13.28 -12.12
C PRO A 543 15.75 11.80 -11.73
N GLY A 544 15.64 10.89 -12.71
CA GLY A 544 15.79 9.45 -12.45
C GLY A 544 17.16 9.08 -11.86
N SER A 545 18.22 9.84 -12.17
CA SER A 545 19.57 9.69 -11.62
C SER A 545 19.61 9.87 -10.10
N ALA A 546 18.74 10.70 -9.52
CA ALA A 546 18.67 10.90 -8.07
C ALA A 546 18.42 9.62 -7.27
N PHE A 547 17.67 8.69 -7.85
CA PHE A 547 17.35 7.38 -7.26
C PHE A 547 18.43 6.31 -7.54
N GLY A 548 19.37 6.61 -8.39
CA GLY A 548 20.44 5.68 -8.76
C GLY A 548 19.94 4.39 -9.40
N ARG A 549 20.58 3.25 -9.08
CA ARG A 549 20.32 1.94 -9.66
C ARG A 549 18.92 1.40 -9.32
N SER A 550 18.43 1.65 -8.12
CA SER A 550 17.17 1.11 -7.59
C SER A 550 16.02 2.11 -7.64
N ARG A 551 15.79 2.70 -8.80
CA ARG A 551 14.72 3.69 -8.98
C ARG A 551 13.33 3.23 -8.49
N GLY A 552 13.00 1.95 -8.64
CA GLY A 552 11.73 1.38 -8.19
C GLY A 552 11.62 1.15 -6.68
N GLU A 553 12.72 1.29 -5.93
CA GLU A 553 12.71 1.12 -4.47
C GLU A 553 12.49 2.46 -3.72
N LEU A 554 12.45 3.56 -4.43
CA LEU A 554 12.36 4.93 -3.92
C LEU A 554 13.43 5.26 -2.86
N MET A 555 13.31 6.40 -2.19
CA MET A 555 14.20 6.78 -1.08
C MET A 555 13.66 6.26 0.24
N ARG A 556 14.54 5.78 1.13
CA ARG A 556 14.17 5.22 2.44
C ARG A 556 15.12 5.69 3.52
N ASP A 557 14.58 6.17 4.63
CA ASP A 557 15.34 6.49 5.84
C ASP A 557 15.33 5.28 6.80
N ILE A 558 16.44 5.08 7.52
CA ILE A 558 16.50 4.11 8.61
C ILE A 558 16.01 4.81 9.89
N VAL A 559 15.03 4.22 10.55
CA VAL A 559 14.45 4.76 11.80
C VAL A 559 15.23 4.31 13.03
N GLY A 560 15.79 3.11 12.98
CA GLY A 560 16.61 2.56 14.06
C GLY A 560 16.61 1.04 14.08
N TYR A 561 17.23 0.50 15.12
CA TYR A 561 17.48 -0.92 15.31
C TYR A 561 17.05 -1.36 16.70
N THR A 562 16.73 -2.66 16.82
CA THR A 562 16.56 -3.35 18.10
C THR A 562 17.07 -4.78 17.99
N ILE A 563 17.29 -5.43 19.11
CA ILE A 563 17.71 -6.83 19.18
C ILE A 563 16.54 -7.77 18.93
N ILE A 564 16.79 -8.90 18.29
CA ILE A 564 15.90 -10.07 18.22
C ILE A 564 16.35 -11.05 19.31
N HIS A 565 15.44 -11.46 20.18
CA HIS A 565 15.73 -12.42 21.23
C HIS A 565 15.91 -13.85 20.68
N PRO A 566 16.52 -14.77 21.42
CA PRO A 566 16.82 -16.13 20.94
C PRO A 566 15.61 -16.91 20.42
N ASP A 567 14.42 -16.71 20.96
CA ASP A 567 13.15 -17.29 20.48
C ASP A 567 12.57 -16.60 19.22
N GLY A 568 13.31 -15.61 18.66
CA GLY A 568 12.88 -14.82 17.53
C GLY A 568 11.92 -13.69 17.88
N SER A 569 11.58 -13.51 19.15
CA SER A 569 10.66 -12.46 19.57
C SER A 569 11.32 -11.08 19.61
N VAL A 570 10.47 -10.06 19.39
CA VAL A 570 10.84 -8.64 19.49
C VAL A 570 9.71 -7.89 20.18
N LEU A 571 10.06 -6.95 21.06
CA LEU A 571 9.12 -6.01 21.61
C LEU A 571 9.83 -4.67 21.78
N VAL A 572 9.37 -3.63 21.05
CA VAL A 572 10.11 -2.36 20.94
C VAL A 572 9.15 -1.20 20.72
N LYS A 573 9.48 -0.03 21.30
CA LYS A 573 8.83 1.25 20.98
C LYS A 573 9.21 1.69 19.57
N ILE A 574 8.22 2.03 18.76
CA ILE A 574 8.39 2.52 17.39
C ILE A 574 7.66 3.85 17.21
N PRO A 575 8.09 4.72 16.28
CA PRO A 575 7.38 5.97 16.01
C PRO A 575 5.95 5.70 15.58
N ALA A 576 5.00 6.45 16.13
CA ALA A 576 3.62 6.41 15.69
C ALA A 576 3.39 7.39 14.51
N ASP A 577 2.26 7.20 13.81
CA ASP A 577 1.79 8.09 12.75
C ASP A 577 2.72 8.23 11.54
N VAL A 578 3.52 7.21 11.29
CA VAL A 578 4.40 7.10 10.12
C VAL A 578 4.30 5.72 9.48
N PRO A 579 4.45 5.61 8.17
CA PRO A 579 4.54 4.31 7.50
C PRO A 579 5.89 3.66 7.79
N LEU A 580 5.90 2.39 8.19
CA LEU A 580 7.09 1.64 8.59
C LEU A 580 7.20 0.32 7.85
N ALA A 581 8.42 -0.14 7.61
CA ALA A 581 8.72 -1.46 7.11
C ALA A 581 9.87 -2.11 7.90
N LEU A 582 9.89 -3.44 7.92
CA LEU A 582 10.78 -4.24 8.75
C LEU A 582 11.86 -4.92 7.92
N ASN A 583 13.08 -5.01 8.47
CA ASN A 583 14.15 -5.81 7.93
C ASN A 583 14.78 -6.67 9.04
N ILE A 584 14.86 -7.98 8.82
CA ILE A 584 15.53 -8.92 9.70
C ILE A 584 17.00 -9.00 9.30
N LEU A 585 17.89 -8.88 10.29
CA LEU A 585 19.34 -8.80 10.06
C LEU A 585 20.06 -9.94 10.78
N ASP A 586 21.18 -10.37 10.18
CA ASP A 586 22.15 -11.27 10.78
C ASP A 586 23.01 -10.57 11.83
N LEU A 587 23.99 -11.31 12.38
CA LEU A 587 24.95 -10.82 13.36
C LEU A 587 25.80 -9.65 12.86
N ASN A 588 26.03 -9.54 11.55
CA ASN A 588 26.82 -8.47 10.92
C ASN A 588 25.96 -7.26 10.53
N GLY A 589 24.66 -7.23 10.89
CA GLY A 589 23.72 -6.17 10.52
C GLY A 589 23.30 -6.21 9.06
N ARG A 590 23.45 -7.33 8.36
CA ARG A 590 23.07 -7.52 6.96
C ARG A 590 21.65 -8.11 6.87
N ARG A 591 20.85 -7.58 5.95
CA ARG A 591 19.48 -8.02 5.77
C ARG A 591 19.40 -9.43 5.18
N ILE A 592 18.72 -10.33 5.90
CA ILE A 592 18.46 -11.72 5.46
C ILE A 592 17.04 -11.91 4.94
N SER A 593 16.08 -11.05 5.34
CA SER A 593 14.71 -11.10 4.85
C SER A 593 14.57 -10.49 3.44
N PRO A 594 13.55 -10.84 2.66
CA PRO A 594 13.10 -10.03 1.54
C PRO A 594 12.81 -8.60 2.00
N ARG A 595 12.78 -7.64 1.06
CA ARG A 595 12.33 -6.28 1.38
C ARG A 595 10.85 -6.30 1.68
N HIS A 596 10.48 -5.71 2.80
CA HIS A 596 9.09 -5.46 3.12
C HIS A 596 8.58 -4.33 2.21
N ARG A 597 7.51 -4.60 1.45
CA ARG A 597 6.98 -3.68 0.43
C ARG A 597 5.73 -2.96 0.86
N ASN A 598 4.97 -3.51 1.81
CA ASN A 598 3.83 -2.85 2.41
C ASN A 598 4.24 -2.06 3.64
N TRP A 599 3.50 -1.00 3.89
CA TRP A 599 3.71 -0.14 5.02
C TRP A 599 2.77 -0.53 6.16
N LEU A 600 3.32 -0.79 7.33
CA LEU A 600 2.58 -0.87 8.59
C LEU A 600 2.56 0.50 9.25
N GLN A 601 1.55 0.74 10.07
CA GLN A 601 1.48 1.92 10.94
C GLN A 601 1.07 1.50 12.34
N VAL A 602 1.38 2.33 13.33
CA VAL A 602 0.81 2.28 14.66
C VAL A 602 0.33 3.67 15.06
N ARG A 603 -0.73 3.74 15.86
CA ARG A 603 -1.16 4.99 16.48
C ARG A 603 -0.44 5.17 17.83
N PRO A 604 -0.33 6.43 18.34
CA PRO A 604 0.24 6.65 19.67
C PRO A 604 -0.45 5.81 20.75
N GLY A 605 0.35 5.04 21.51
CA GLY A 605 -0.15 4.13 22.54
C GLY A 605 -0.66 2.78 22.04
N GLU A 606 -0.68 2.52 20.75
CA GLU A 606 -1.07 1.23 20.17
C GLU A 606 -0.01 0.16 20.38
N VAL A 607 -0.46 -1.09 20.55
CA VAL A 607 0.39 -2.29 20.52
C VAL A 607 -0.02 -3.10 19.29
N LEU A 608 0.88 -3.17 18.31
CA LEU A 608 0.74 -4.00 17.13
C LEU A 608 1.43 -5.33 17.38
N THR A 609 0.65 -6.43 17.43
CA THR A 609 1.18 -7.78 17.59
C THR A 609 1.10 -8.54 16.28
N CYS A 610 2.25 -9.11 15.85
CA CYS A 610 2.35 -10.01 14.70
C CYS A 610 2.76 -11.40 15.19
N SER A 611 2.09 -12.45 14.69
CA SER A 611 2.41 -13.85 15.01
C SER A 611 3.79 -14.25 14.52
N GLY A 612 4.16 -13.79 13.32
CA GLY A 612 5.45 -14.11 12.70
C GLY A 612 5.70 -13.30 11.43
N CYS A 613 6.55 -13.85 10.56
CA CYS A 613 6.82 -13.39 9.22
C CYS A 613 5.96 -14.14 8.21
N HIS A 614 5.89 -13.62 7.00
CA HIS A 614 5.17 -14.24 5.89
C HIS A 614 6.07 -14.30 4.65
N SER A 615 5.85 -15.27 3.78
CA SER A 615 6.50 -15.35 2.49
C SER A 615 5.79 -14.43 1.50
N ASN A 616 6.55 -13.65 0.75
CA ASN A 616 6.01 -12.81 -0.33
C ASN A 616 5.53 -13.61 -1.56
N THR A 617 5.71 -14.93 -1.56
CA THR A 617 5.34 -15.84 -2.67
C THR A 617 4.32 -16.89 -2.24
N SER A 618 3.88 -16.91 -0.97
CA SER A 618 2.99 -17.94 -0.46
C SER A 618 1.53 -17.75 -0.83
N GLU A 619 1.12 -16.55 -1.28
CA GLU A 619 -0.29 -16.18 -1.46
C GLU A 619 -1.15 -16.40 -0.21
N GLN A 620 -0.53 -16.71 0.93
CA GLN A 620 -1.24 -16.85 2.18
C GLN A 620 -1.67 -15.48 2.70
N PRO A 621 -2.90 -15.34 3.19
CA PRO A 621 -3.34 -14.09 3.79
C PRO A 621 -2.55 -13.79 5.07
N HIS A 622 -2.13 -12.55 5.22
CA HIS A 622 -1.40 -12.07 6.41
C HIS A 622 -1.77 -10.61 6.69
N GLY A 623 -1.47 -10.17 7.92
CA GLY A 623 -1.83 -8.85 8.40
C GLY A 623 -3.29 -8.74 8.87
N ARG A 624 -3.95 -9.89 9.05
CA ARG A 624 -5.29 -10.04 9.62
C ARG A 624 -5.27 -11.17 10.67
N PRO A 625 -5.35 -10.87 11.96
CA PRO A 625 -5.11 -11.84 13.04
C PRO A 625 -6.02 -13.07 13.04
N ASP A 626 -7.27 -12.95 12.55
CA ASP A 626 -8.21 -14.08 12.44
C ASP A 626 -7.95 -14.99 11.23
N ALA A 627 -7.07 -14.56 10.33
CA ALA A 627 -6.63 -15.33 9.17
C ALA A 627 -5.33 -16.08 9.42
N GLU A 628 -4.49 -15.54 10.28
CA GLU A 628 -3.18 -16.09 10.59
C GLU A 628 -3.29 -17.27 11.59
N PRO A 629 -2.52 -18.36 11.40
CA PRO A 629 -2.41 -19.38 12.42
C PRO A 629 -1.76 -18.78 13.69
N PRO A 630 -2.01 -19.37 14.87
CA PRO A 630 -1.29 -19.00 16.07
C PRO A 630 0.21 -19.15 15.87
N SER A 631 1.00 -18.25 16.47
CA SER A 631 2.46 -18.31 16.35
C SER A 631 3.01 -19.67 16.81
N ILE A 632 4.01 -20.16 16.06
CA ILE A 632 4.81 -21.34 16.46
C ILE A 632 5.53 -21.12 17.79
N ASN A 633 5.81 -19.85 18.16
CA ASN A 633 6.35 -19.48 19.46
C ASN A 633 5.21 -19.31 20.47
N SER A 634 4.89 -20.39 21.18
CA SER A 634 3.90 -20.36 22.27
C SER A 634 4.42 -19.75 23.57
N GLY A 635 5.64 -19.22 23.57
CA GLY A 635 6.30 -18.64 24.73
C GLY A 635 6.90 -19.66 25.69
N GLY A 636 7.42 -19.16 26.82
CA GLY A 636 8.11 -19.96 27.84
C GLY A 636 7.25 -21.07 28.46
N PRO A 637 7.90 -21.96 29.25
CA PRO A 637 9.30 -21.88 29.69
C PRO A 637 10.30 -22.31 28.61
N PHE A 638 11.50 -21.72 28.64
CA PHE A 638 12.62 -22.05 27.76
C PHE A 638 13.79 -22.67 28.57
N ASP A 639 14.54 -23.58 27.97
CA ASP A 639 15.71 -24.20 28.57
C ASP A 639 16.99 -23.36 28.37
N GLY A 640 17.97 -23.58 29.24
CA GLY A 640 19.32 -22.97 29.09
C GLY A 640 19.40 -21.49 29.45
N LEU A 641 18.35 -20.89 30.00
CA LEU A 641 18.30 -19.48 30.38
C LEU A 641 19.11 -19.21 31.66
N ASP A 642 19.67 -18.00 31.73
CA ASP A 642 20.22 -17.44 32.94
C ASP A 642 19.15 -17.42 34.05
N PRO A 643 19.42 -18.00 35.23
CA PRO A 643 18.42 -18.06 36.33
C PRO A 643 17.93 -16.72 36.86
N SER A 644 18.60 -15.61 36.51
CA SER A 644 18.16 -14.25 36.87
C SER A 644 16.98 -13.79 35.99
N PHE A 645 16.77 -14.39 34.81
CA PHE A 645 15.67 -14.10 33.93
C PHE A 645 14.58 -15.17 34.04
N ILE A 646 13.47 -14.82 34.66
CA ILE A 646 12.30 -15.68 34.76
C ILE A 646 11.37 -15.37 33.57
N VAL A 647 11.14 -16.36 32.73
CA VAL A 647 10.12 -16.32 31.66
C VAL A 647 8.90 -17.09 32.12
N ASN A 648 7.74 -16.44 32.14
CA ASN A 648 6.49 -17.11 32.56
C ASN A 648 5.96 -18.02 31.43
N SER A 649 5.04 -18.91 31.80
CA SER A 649 4.37 -19.76 30.80
C SER A 649 3.58 -18.91 29.81
N GLY A 650 3.80 -19.12 28.53
CA GLY A 650 3.16 -18.36 27.46
C GLY A 650 3.75 -16.99 27.15
N GLU A 651 4.81 -16.58 27.87
CA GLU A 651 5.49 -15.30 27.67
C GLU A 651 6.68 -15.49 26.72
N THR A 652 6.82 -14.64 25.71
CA THR A 652 7.99 -14.61 24.85
C THR A 652 9.20 -14.04 25.58
N MET A 653 10.42 -14.28 25.09
CA MET A 653 11.61 -13.69 25.68
C MET A 653 11.59 -12.15 25.62
N ALA A 654 11.04 -11.56 24.57
CA ALA A 654 10.90 -10.12 24.45
C ALA A 654 9.96 -9.53 25.51
N GLU A 655 8.82 -10.18 25.79
CA GLU A 655 7.91 -9.78 26.86
C GLU A 655 8.58 -9.93 28.24
N ALA A 656 9.29 -11.05 28.47
CA ALA A 656 10.03 -11.26 29.71
C ALA A 656 11.14 -10.21 29.91
N TYR A 657 11.82 -9.80 28.83
CA TYR A 657 12.79 -8.72 28.87
C TYR A 657 12.12 -7.38 29.25
N ALA A 658 11.04 -7.02 28.55
CA ALA A 658 10.31 -5.78 28.82
C ALA A 658 9.79 -5.71 30.26
N ARG A 659 9.33 -6.83 30.82
CA ARG A 659 8.85 -6.92 32.21
C ARG A 659 9.96 -6.82 33.24
N ASN A 660 11.14 -7.41 32.98
CA ASN A 660 12.24 -7.48 33.96
C ASN A 660 13.18 -6.27 33.89
N VAL A 661 13.29 -5.62 32.75
CA VAL A 661 14.17 -4.48 32.49
C VAL A 661 13.34 -3.26 32.13
N GLU A 662 12.97 -3.14 30.84
CA GLU A 662 12.09 -2.10 30.30
C GLU A 662 11.72 -2.45 28.86
N THR A 663 10.67 -1.82 28.32
CA THR A 663 10.40 -1.88 26.88
C THR A 663 11.45 -1.04 26.15
N PRO A 664 12.30 -1.64 25.30
CA PRO A 664 13.37 -0.92 24.65
C PRO A 664 12.84 0.11 23.63
N SER A 665 13.55 1.22 23.52
CA SER A 665 13.44 2.14 22.40
C SER A 665 14.40 1.70 21.28
N LEU A 666 14.18 2.20 20.06
CA LEU A 666 15.13 2.00 18.96
C LEU A 666 16.47 2.69 19.26
N SER A 667 17.52 2.22 18.63
CA SER A 667 18.86 2.79 18.67
C SER A 667 19.47 2.82 17.28
N PHE A 668 20.39 3.74 17.02
CA PHE A 668 21.22 3.69 15.80
C PHE A 668 22.47 2.81 15.97
N ASP A 669 22.81 2.43 17.20
CA ASP A 669 23.87 1.48 17.47
C ASP A 669 23.36 0.04 17.41
N LEU A 670 24.08 -0.85 16.71
CA LEU A 670 23.87 -2.28 16.81
C LEU A 670 24.70 -2.78 17.98
N VAL A 671 24.05 -3.10 19.10
CA VAL A 671 24.70 -3.60 20.31
C VAL A 671 24.16 -4.99 20.61
N PHE A 672 25.05 -5.95 20.73
CA PHE A 672 24.74 -7.30 21.17
C PHE A 672 25.39 -7.58 22.52
N GLU A 673 24.57 -8.02 23.46
CA GLU A 673 24.99 -8.53 24.77
C GLU A 673 24.26 -9.85 25.03
N ASP A 674 25.01 -10.87 25.45
CA ASP A 674 24.40 -12.17 25.81
C ASP A 674 23.80 -12.09 27.22
N LEU A 675 22.52 -11.77 27.31
CA LEU A 675 21.80 -11.69 28.57
C LEU A 675 21.19 -13.04 29.00
N TRP A 676 20.99 -13.94 28.04
CA TRP A 676 20.15 -15.11 28.21
C TRP A 676 20.88 -16.38 28.58
N THR A 677 22.17 -16.51 28.24
CA THR A 677 22.94 -17.75 28.42
C THR A 677 23.22 -18.03 29.90
N ASN A 678 22.88 -19.23 30.33
CA ASN A 678 23.24 -19.72 31.65
C ASN A 678 24.76 -20.03 31.72
N GLU A 679 25.52 -19.15 32.39
CA GLU A 679 26.99 -19.29 32.52
C GLU A 679 27.45 -20.57 33.21
N SER A 680 26.60 -21.22 34.00
CA SER A 680 26.95 -22.52 34.62
C SER A 680 26.98 -23.66 33.59
N GLN A 681 26.40 -23.51 32.43
CA GLN A 681 26.32 -24.50 31.37
C GLN A 681 27.24 -24.17 30.18
N ARG A 682 27.28 -22.90 29.76
CA ARG A 682 28.13 -22.41 28.68
C ARG A 682 28.59 -20.98 28.98
N PRO A 683 29.86 -20.59 28.68
CA PRO A 683 30.23 -19.17 28.74
C PRO A 683 29.34 -18.30 27.87
N LYS A 684 29.00 -17.10 28.36
CA LYS A 684 28.25 -16.11 27.56
C LYS A 684 29.01 -15.75 26.30
N ASP A 685 28.28 -15.47 25.23
CA ASP A 685 28.86 -14.97 23.99
C ASP A 685 29.50 -13.60 24.22
N THR A 686 30.61 -13.33 23.52
CA THR A 686 31.27 -12.03 23.62
C THR A 686 30.39 -10.94 23.04
N GLY A 687 30.06 -9.93 23.84
CA GLY A 687 29.36 -8.75 23.40
C GLY A 687 30.15 -7.96 22.34
N PHE A 688 29.46 -7.32 21.43
CA PHE A 688 30.06 -6.43 20.42
C PHE A 688 29.12 -5.25 20.14
N SER A 689 29.67 -4.22 19.50
CA SER A 689 28.90 -3.10 19.04
C SER A 689 29.41 -2.57 17.69
N TYR A 690 28.51 -2.16 16.82
CA TYR A 690 28.80 -1.40 15.61
C TYR A 690 28.16 -0.04 15.76
N ARG A 691 28.96 1.01 15.90
CA ARG A 691 28.52 2.36 16.22
C ARG A 691 28.92 3.32 15.11
N TYR A 692 28.06 4.28 14.80
CA TYR A 692 28.42 5.35 13.88
C TYR A 692 29.57 6.23 14.40
N GLN A 693 29.70 6.33 15.73
CA GLN A 693 30.84 7.07 16.36
C GLN A 693 32.20 6.44 16.07
N ASP A 694 32.24 5.18 15.61
CA ASP A 694 33.50 4.49 15.26
C ASP A 694 33.91 4.77 13.79
N LEU A 695 33.15 5.59 13.04
CA LEU A 695 33.47 6.03 11.68
C LEU A 695 34.46 7.21 11.74
N GLU A 696 35.46 7.20 10.86
CA GLU A 696 36.37 8.35 10.66
C GLU A 696 35.76 9.40 9.72
N THR A 697 34.66 9.08 9.03
CA THR A 697 33.94 9.95 8.12
C THR A 697 32.64 10.48 8.75
N ALA A 698 31.92 11.32 8.01
CA ALA A 698 30.58 11.72 8.43
C ALA A 698 29.65 10.51 8.53
N PHE A 699 28.76 10.52 9.52
CA PHE A 699 27.77 9.47 9.69
C PHE A 699 26.34 9.99 9.39
N PRO A 700 25.39 9.08 9.03
CA PRO A 700 24.13 9.45 8.39
C PRO A 700 23.06 9.98 9.35
N VAL A 701 23.37 10.17 10.64
CA VAL A 701 22.43 10.56 11.70
C VAL A 701 22.93 11.82 12.41
N SER A 702 22.01 12.65 12.93
CA SER A 702 22.42 13.81 13.73
C SER A 702 23.09 13.38 15.04
N ASN A 703 24.02 14.21 15.58
CA ASN A 703 24.66 13.93 16.88
C ASN A 703 23.66 13.79 18.02
N ALA A 704 22.55 14.54 17.99
CA ALA A 704 21.49 14.43 19.00
C ALA A 704 20.84 13.06 18.97
N CYS A 705 20.42 12.62 17.80
CA CYS A 705 19.79 11.32 17.57
C CYS A 705 20.73 10.13 17.80
N ASN A 706 22.03 10.30 17.50
CA ASN A 706 23.01 9.25 17.75
C ASN A 706 23.23 9.01 19.25
N ASN A 707 23.09 10.05 20.08
CA ASN A 707 23.22 9.95 21.53
C ASN A 707 21.91 9.58 22.25
N ASN A 708 20.78 10.00 21.71
CA ASN A 708 19.47 9.78 22.32
C ASN A 708 18.41 9.68 21.21
N TRP A 709 17.90 8.50 21.02
CA TRP A 709 16.86 8.26 20.02
C TRP A 709 15.53 8.92 20.41
N THR A 710 14.86 9.50 19.45
CA THR A 710 13.49 10.03 19.58
C THR A 710 12.70 9.68 18.29
N VAL A 711 11.37 9.85 18.32
CA VAL A 711 10.47 9.52 17.21
C VAL A 711 10.80 10.25 15.88
N ASN A 712 11.45 11.42 15.97
CA ASN A 712 11.86 12.21 14.80
C ASN A 712 13.25 11.83 14.28
N CYS A 713 13.93 10.88 14.92
CA CYS A 713 15.28 10.48 14.54
C CYS A 713 15.28 9.56 13.31
N ARG A 714 16.24 9.81 12.42
CA ARG A 714 16.45 9.02 11.21
C ARG A 714 17.89 9.04 10.76
N ALA A 715 18.34 7.99 10.09
CA ALA A 715 19.58 7.97 9.34
C ALA A 715 19.28 8.05 7.84
N THR A 716 19.83 9.05 7.17
CA THR A 716 19.70 9.30 5.73
C THR A 716 21.06 9.06 5.07
N ILE A 717 21.14 8.08 4.17
CA ILE A 717 22.42 7.67 3.58
C ILE A 717 22.50 8.21 2.14
N ASN A 718 23.26 9.29 1.97
CA ASN A 718 23.59 9.86 0.68
C ASN A 718 24.93 9.29 0.21
N TYR A 719 25.02 8.89 -1.07
CA TYR A 719 26.24 8.27 -1.60
C TYR A 719 27.43 9.24 -1.57
N GLU A 720 27.27 10.46 -2.08
CA GLU A 720 28.35 11.42 -2.21
C GLU A 720 28.94 11.82 -0.85
N SER A 721 28.10 12.11 0.13
CA SER A 721 28.52 12.68 1.42
C SER A 721 28.80 11.63 2.51
N ILE A 722 28.23 10.42 2.40
CA ILE A 722 28.30 9.39 3.44
C ILE A 722 29.07 8.15 3.00
N ILE A 723 28.81 7.63 1.79
CA ILE A 723 29.44 6.38 1.33
C ILE A 723 30.75 6.64 0.60
N HIS A 724 30.74 7.56 -0.38
CA HIS A 724 31.95 7.83 -1.18
C HIS A 724 33.19 8.21 -0.33
N PRO A 725 33.10 9.02 0.75
CA PRO A 725 34.25 9.37 1.59
C PRO A 725 34.99 8.16 2.17
N LEU A 726 34.32 7.02 2.35
CA LEU A 726 34.95 5.78 2.84
C LEU A 726 36.11 5.32 1.93
N TRP A 727 36.03 5.56 0.63
CA TRP A 727 37.05 5.17 -0.34
C TRP A 727 38.30 6.04 -0.26
N SER A 728 38.16 7.26 0.27
CA SER A 728 39.25 8.25 0.37
C SER A 728 39.99 8.26 1.71
N VAL A 729 39.48 7.55 2.74
CA VAL A 729 40.14 7.49 4.07
C VAL A 729 41.43 6.72 3.97
N ALA A 730 42.51 7.32 4.48
CA ALA A 730 43.84 6.73 4.55
C ALA A 730 44.01 5.90 5.84
N ARG A 731 43.87 4.58 5.74
CA ARG A 731 44.02 3.63 6.87
C ARG A 731 45.39 2.97 6.85
N ASN A 732 46.44 3.80 6.69
CA ASN A 732 47.80 3.33 6.50
C ASN A 732 48.35 2.62 7.74
N VAL A 733 49.04 1.49 7.53
CA VAL A 733 49.79 0.81 8.57
C VAL A 733 51.09 1.58 8.77
N ILE A 734 51.28 2.09 9.98
CA ILE A 734 52.45 2.90 10.35
C ILE A 734 53.38 2.05 11.21
N ASP A 735 54.71 2.15 10.99
CA ASP A 735 55.71 1.49 11.78
C ASP A 735 55.73 1.99 13.23
N ILE A 736 56.41 1.27 14.11
CA ILE A 736 56.57 1.61 15.53
C ILE A 736 57.21 2.99 15.78
N ASP A 737 57.90 3.54 14.75
CA ASP A 737 58.47 4.88 14.76
C ASP A 737 57.40 6.01 14.65
N GLY A 738 56.12 5.66 14.33
CA GLY A 738 55.03 6.58 14.20
C GLY A 738 55.07 7.48 12.94
N ILE A 739 55.98 7.23 12.02
CA ILE A 739 56.26 8.07 10.82
C ILE A 739 56.29 7.23 9.54
N THR A 740 56.92 6.07 9.59
CA THR A 740 57.13 5.24 8.39
C THR A 740 55.86 4.49 8.06
N ILE A 741 55.32 4.71 6.85
CA ILE A 741 54.16 3.97 6.33
C ILE A 741 54.64 2.63 5.81
N LEU A 742 54.25 1.56 6.47
CA LEU A 742 54.57 0.17 6.06
C LEU A 742 53.67 -0.30 4.93
N GLU A 743 52.41 0.11 4.94
CA GLU A 743 51.41 -0.26 3.95
C GLU A 743 50.40 0.88 3.75
N LYS A 744 50.14 1.24 2.50
CA LYS A 744 49.09 2.20 2.13
C LYS A 744 47.76 1.47 2.01
N ARG A 745 46.74 1.94 2.71
CA ARG A 745 45.40 1.36 2.71
C ARG A 745 44.32 2.40 2.36
N THR A 746 44.52 3.11 1.26
CA THR A 746 43.57 4.07 0.69
C THR A 746 43.01 3.48 -0.60
N CYS A 747 41.69 3.25 -0.67
CA CYS A 747 41.08 2.55 -1.81
C CYS A 747 41.31 3.26 -3.13
N ILE A 748 41.16 4.59 -3.18
CA ILE A 748 41.35 5.38 -4.40
C ILE A 748 42.79 5.44 -4.89
N GLU A 749 43.81 5.08 -4.08
CA GLU A 749 45.20 5.03 -4.55
C GLU A 749 45.45 3.84 -5.48
N CYS A 750 44.71 2.74 -5.29
CA CYS A 750 44.82 1.53 -6.10
C CYS A 750 43.73 1.44 -7.18
N HIS A 751 42.52 1.91 -6.83
CA HIS A 751 41.33 1.88 -7.67
C HIS A 751 41.13 3.23 -8.36
N THR A 752 41.98 3.58 -9.30
CA THR A 752 41.99 4.85 -10.03
C THR A 752 42.49 4.65 -11.48
N ALA A 753 41.97 5.45 -12.39
CA ALA A 753 42.36 5.46 -13.79
C ALA A 753 43.69 6.22 -14.09
N LEU A 754 44.23 6.90 -13.10
CA LEU A 754 45.51 7.64 -13.21
C LEU A 754 46.48 7.22 -12.07
N ASP A 755 47.74 7.03 -12.41
CA ASP A 755 48.79 6.78 -11.43
C ASP A 755 49.26 8.07 -10.71
N GLU A 756 50.22 7.96 -9.78
CA GLU A 756 50.80 9.10 -9.03
C GLU A 756 51.47 10.13 -9.95
N LEU A 757 51.83 9.77 -11.18
CA LEU A 757 52.41 10.65 -12.22
C LEU A 757 51.36 11.21 -13.16
N SER A 758 50.09 10.99 -12.90
CA SER A 758 48.95 11.37 -13.75
C SER A 758 48.98 10.69 -15.14
N LEU A 759 49.58 9.52 -15.25
CA LEU A 759 49.55 8.70 -16.45
C LEU A 759 48.36 7.74 -16.36
N ALA A 760 47.70 7.49 -17.50
CA ALA A 760 46.56 6.57 -17.53
C ALA A 760 47.00 5.13 -17.20
N GLN A 761 46.24 4.47 -16.40
CA GLN A 761 46.38 3.07 -16.03
C GLN A 761 45.02 2.37 -16.01
N VAL A 762 45.03 1.05 -16.12
CA VAL A 762 43.80 0.28 -15.86
C VAL A 762 43.64 0.17 -14.34
N PRO A 763 42.48 0.62 -13.77
CA PRO A 763 42.25 0.49 -12.34
C PRO A 763 42.33 -0.96 -11.90
N ILE A 764 42.82 -1.21 -10.66
CA ILE A 764 42.86 -2.57 -10.12
C ILE A 764 41.43 -3.15 -10.09
N ALA A 765 41.30 -4.38 -10.55
CA ALA A 765 40.03 -5.09 -10.72
C ALA A 765 39.00 -4.37 -11.62
N GLN A 766 39.48 -3.49 -12.55
CA GLN A 766 38.58 -2.67 -13.41
C GLN A 766 37.61 -1.81 -12.62
N LEU A 767 38.00 -1.31 -11.46
CA LEU A 767 37.13 -0.60 -10.51
C LEU A 767 37.73 0.80 -10.20
N ASN A 768 37.15 1.84 -10.76
CA ASN A 768 37.53 3.23 -10.50
C ASN A 768 36.68 3.82 -9.34
N LEU A 769 37.30 4.00 -8.16
CA LEU A 769 36.61 4.52 -6.97
C LEU A 769 36.77 6.03 -6.76
N THR A 770 37.14 6.80 -7.79
CA THR A 770 37.29 8.24 -7.70
C THR A 770 35.93 8.98 -7.73
N ASP A 771 35.93 10.27 -7.33
CA ASP A 771 34.79 11.21 -7.31
C ASP A 771 34.54 11.92 -8.63
N GLY A 772 35.27 11.56 -9.69
CA GLY A 772 35.02 12.14 -11.03
C GLY A 772 33.61 11.83 -11.54
N ALA A 773 33.04 12.74 -12.29
CA ALA A 773 31.75 12.50 -12.96
C ALA A 773 31.88 11.33 -13.95
N SER A 774 30.93 10.39 -13.91
CA SER A 774 30.90 9.27 -14.83
C SER A 774 30.58 9.71 -16.26
N THR A 775 31.23 9.09 -17.25
CA THR A 775 30.93 9.34 -18.66
C THR A 775 29.57 8.84 -19.09
N ASP A 776 29.02 7.82 -18.41
CA ASP A 776 27.70 7.23 -18.71
C ASP A 776 26.56 8.06 -18.12
N GLN A 777 26.80 8.68 -16.97
CA GLN A 777 25.84 9.53 -16.28
C GLN A 777 26.57 10.60 -15.49
N ASN A 778 26.60 11.81 -16.01
CA ASN A 778 27.37 12.91 -15.43
C ASN A 778 26.93 13.34 -14.03
N ASP A 779 25.69 12.97 -13.62
CA ASP A 779 25.16 13.25 -12.30
C ASP A 779 25.68 12.25 -11.24
N HIS A 780 26.40 11.21 -11.65
CA HIS A 780 26.93 10.19 -10.74
C HIS A 780 28.46 10.23 -10.71
N PHE A 781 29.03 9.94 -9.54
CA PHE A 781 30.47 9.65 -9.44
C PHE A 781 30.85 8.35 -10.17
N ASN A 782 32.06 8.28 -10.70
CA ASN A 782 32.61 7.07 -11.29
C ASN A 782 32.46 5.89 -10.31
N SER A 783 32.87 6.06 -9.05
CA SER A 783 32.80 5.04 -8.02
C SER A 783 31.41 4.44 -7.81
N TYR A 784 30.35 5.23 -7.93
CA TYR A 784 28.96 4.73 -7.82
C TYR A 784 28.60 3.82 -8.98
N ARG A 785 28.98 4.23 -10.21
CA ARG A 785 28.68 3.48 -11.42
C ARG A 785 29.44 2.16 -11.46
N GLU A 786 30.73 2.19 -11.19
CA GLU A 786 31.61 1.03 -11.14
C GLU A 786 31.18 -0.01 -10.10
N LEU A 787 30.69 0.42 -8.94
CA LEU A 787 30.24 -0.47 -7.88
C LEU A 787 28.91 -1.17 -8.18
N LEU A 788 28.01 -0.56 -8.94
CA LEU A 788 26.61 -1.00 -9.07
C LEU A 788 26.11 -1.28 -10.48
N PHE A 789 26.88 -0.90 -11.54
CA PHE A 789 26.47 -1.09 -12.93
C PHE A 789 27.48 -1.93 -13.67
N ASN A 790 27.04 -2.58 -14.72
CA ASN A 790 27.96 -3.23 -15.65
C ASN A 790 28.79 -2.18 -16.36
N ASP A 791 30.06 -2.50 -16.59
CA ASP A 791 31.00 -1.67 -17.32
C ASP A 791 31.70 -2.49 -18.43
N ALA A 792 32.46 -1.81 -19.28
CA ALA A 792 33.27 -2.45 -20.28
C ALA A 792 34.68 -2.79 -19.73
N GLU A 793 35.22 -3.94 -20.07
CA GLU A 793 36.64 -4.24 -19.79
C GLU A 793 37.54 -3.19 -20.46
N GLN A 794 38.52 -2.67 -19.73
CA GLN A 794 39.39 -1.58 -20.16
C GLN A 794 40.80 -2.05 -20.47
N THR A 795 41.44 -1.42 -21.43
CA THR A 795 42.83 -1.61 -21.79
C THR A 795 43.51 -0.28 -22.12
N LEU A 796 44.88 -0.33 -22.16
CA LEU A 796 45.64 0.85 -22.55
C LEU A 796 46.08 0.73 -24.01
N VAL A 797 45.72 1.72 -24.84
CA VAL A 797 46.17 1.85 -26.23
C VAL A 797 46.80 3.22 -26.40
N ASP A 798 48.11 3.21 -26.77
CA ASP A 798 48.92 4.43 -26.95
C ASP A 798 48.90 5.40 -25.73
N GLY A 799 48.79 4.83 -24.51
CA GLY A 799 48.77 5.59 -23.26
C GLY A 799 47.40 6.20 -22.92
N ALA A 800 46.35 5.86 -23.65
CA ALA A 800 44.96 6.20 -23.33
C ALA A 800 44.19 4.96 -22.86
N LEU A 801 43.37 5.13 -21.84
CA LEU A 801 42.45 4.11 -21.35
C LEU A 801 41.24 4.05 -22.30
N VAL A 802 40.98 2.85 -22.86
CA VAL A 802 39.90 2.60 -23.82
C VAL A 802 39.21 1.26 -23.52
N ASP A 803 37.97 1.12 -23.95
CA ASP A 803 37.25 -0.14 -23.83
C ASP A 803 37.90 -1.21 -24.67
N PHE A 804 38.10 -2.40 -24.10
CA PHE A 804 38.61 -3.56 -24.81
C PHE A 804 37.53 -4.13 -25.73
N MET A 805 37.88 -4.25 -27.02
CA MET A 805 36.97 -4.74 -28.05
C MET A 805 37.38 -6.12 -28.54
N GLU A 806 36.49 -7.08 -28.43
CA GLU A 806 36.68 -8.44 -28.93
C GLU A 806 35.91 -8.65 -30.24
N GLN A 807 36.55 -9.34 -31.21
CA GLN A 807 35.89 -9.71 -32.46
C GLN A 807 34.78 -10.74 -32.21
N VAL A 808 33.60 -10.53 -32.81
CA VAL A 808 32.46 -11.44 -32.72
C VAL A 808 32.64 -12.58 -33.73
N PHE A 809 32.37 -13.81 -33.29
CA PHE A 809 32.38 -15.03 -34.09
C PHE A 809 30.98 -15.65 -34.15
N ASP A 810 30.67 -16.34 -35.27
CA ASP A 810 29.43 -17.10 -35.39
C ASP A 810 29.49 -18.42 -34.58
N SER A 811 28.40 -19.18 -34.59
CA SER A 811 28.33 -20.47 -33.86
C SER A 811 29.28 -21.55 -34.43
N ALA A 812 29.85 -21.34 -35.62
CA ALA A 812 30.83 -22.22 -36.25
C ALA A 812 32.30 -21.77 -36.05
N GLY A 813 32.50 -20.64 -35.34
CA GLY A 813 33.79 -20.06 -35.06
C GLY A 813 34.37 -19.19 -36.18
N ASN A 814 33.55 -18.74 -37.14
CA ASN A 814 33.99 -17.79 -38.16
C ASN A 814 33.77 -16.34 -37.69
N PRO A 815 34.71 -15.43 -38.00
CA PRO A 815 34.60 -14.03 -37.69
C PRO A 815 33.41 -13.39 -38.43
N ILE A 816 32.64 -12.59 -37.73
CA ILE A 816 31.55 -11.78 -38.29
C ILE A 816 32.08 -10.42 -38.67
N PHE A 817 31.71 -9.93 -39.84
CA PHE A 817 32.11 -8.63 -40.38
C PHE A 817 30.89 -7.73 -40.60
N GLU A 818 31.10 -6.41 -40.55
CA GLU A 818 30.07 -5.42 -40.81
C GLU A 818 29.64 -5.44 -42.27
N LEU A 819 28.35 -5.20 -42.53
CA LEU A 819 27.79 -5.12 -43.87
C LEU A 819 27.30 -3.70 -44.14
N ASP A 820 27.41 -3.26 -45.41
CA ASP A 820 26.79 -2.01 -45.85
C ASP A 820 25.26 -2.16 -46.02
N ALA A 821 24.57 -1.09 -46.37
CA ALA A 821 23.11 -1.07 -46.59
C ALA A 821 22.62 -2.03 -47.68
N ASP A 822 23.50 -2.44 -48.59
CA ASP A 822 23.23 -3.34 -49.71
C ASP A 822 23.59 -4.81 -49.39
N GLY A 823 24.13 -5.07 -48.19
CA GLY A 823 24.51 -6.40 -47.71
C GLY A 823 25.89 -6.86 -48.12
N ASN A 824 26.76 -6.00 -48.64
CA ASN A 824 28.14 -6.31 -48.94
C ASN A 824 29.03 -6.02 -47.73
N LEU A 825 30.22 -6.69 -47.68
CA LEU A 825 31.19 -6.45 -46.63
C LEU A 825 31.63 -4.97 -46.59
N LEU A 826 31.52 -4.37 -45.44
CA LEU A 826 32.08 -3.03 -45.20
C LEU A 826 33.61 -3.14 -45.11
N LEU A 827 34.32 -2.37 -45.92
CA LEU A 827 35.79 -2.38 -45.93
C LEU A 827 36.33 -1.16 -45.19
N ASP A 828 37.46 -1.36 -44.50
CA ASP A 828 38.18 -0.29 -43.83
C ASP A 828 39.02 0.53 -44.83
N ILE A 829 39.81 1.52 -44.38
CA ILE A 829 40.65 2.38 -45.18
C ILE A 829 41.80 1.61 -45.91
N ASN A 830 42.03 0.36 -45.55
CA ASN A 830 43.07 -0.50 -46.09
C ASN A 830 42.47 -1.65 -46.96
N ASP A 831 41.19 -1.50 -47.35
CA ASP A 831 40.43 -2.51 -48.13
C ASP A 831 40.29 -3.87 -47.43
N GLN A 832 40.28 -3.88 -46.03
CA GLN A 832 40.07 -5.10 -45.28
C GLN A 832 38.62 -5.10 -44.72
N PRO A 833 37.96 -6.28 -44.62
CA PRO A 833 36.63 -6.36 -43.99
C PRO A 833 36.67 -5.84 -42.58
N THR A 834 35.74 -4.91 -42.23
CA THR A 834 35.59 -4.35 -40.91
C THR A 834 35.00 -5.40 -39.96
N PRO A 835 35.68 -5.82 -38.91
CA PRO A 835 35.17 -6.83 -38.00
C PRO A 835 34.02 -6.25 -37.14
N VAL A 836 32.97 -7.03 -36.87
CA VAL A 836 32.00 -6.72 -35.84
C VAL A 836 32.70 -6.92 -34.51
N LEU A 837 32.79 -5.84 -33.73
CA LEU A 837 33.42 -5.84 -32.41
C LEU A 837 32.33 -5.75 -31.32
N ARG A 838 32.58 -6.34 -30.16
CA ARG A 838 31.76 -6.18 -28.94
C ARG A 838 32.68 -5.85 -27.77
N THR A 839 32.15 -5.12 -26.82
CA THR A 839 32.78 -4.91 -25.51
C THR A 839 32.61 -6.18 -24.65
N ILE A 840 33.62 -6.50 -23.85
CA ILE A 840 33.49 -7.52 -22.80
C ILE A 840 32.90 -6.83 -21.56
N THR A 841 31.82 -7.42 -21.03
CA THR A 841 31.12 -6.84 -19.86
C THR A 841 31.81 -7.28 -18.56
N VAL A 842 32.17 -6.31 -17.72
CA VAL A 842 32.57 -6.49 -16.34
C VAL A 842 31.32 -6.31 -15.45
N THR A 843 31.04 -7.30 -14.61
CA THR A 843 29.89 -7.24 -13.69
C THR A 843 30.24 -6.43 -12.45
N PRO A 844 29.29 -5.67 -11.87
CA PRO A 844 29.54 -4.86 -10.69
C PRO A 844 29.86 -5.72 -9.46
N SER A 845 30.68 -5.17 -8.58
CA SER A 845 31.10 -5.84 -7.32
C SER A 845 29.99 -5.88 -6.27
N MET A 846 28.98 -5.01 -6.38
CA MET A 846 27.87 -4.86 -5.45
C MET A 846 26.52 -5.01 -6.14
N SER A 847 25.49 -5.33 -5.34
CA SER A 847 24.10 -5.47 -5.80
C SER A 847 23.17 -4.64 -4.92
N THR A 848 22.27 -3.91 -5.55
CA THR A 848 21.21 -3.19 -4.85
C THR A 848 20.12 -4.10 -4.26
N ASN A 849 20.20 -5.42 -4.47
CA ASN A 849 19.33 -6.39 -3.78
C ASN A 849 19.69 -6.55 -2.30
N GLY A 850 20.80 -5.97 -1.87
CA GLY A 850 21.24 -5.91 -0.48
C GLY A 850 22.62 -6.52 -0.24
N ALA A 851 23.07 -6.43 1.00
CA ALA A 851 24.40 -6.86 1.43
C ALA A 851 24.64 -8.37 1.21
N HIS A 852 23.63 -9.22 1.47
CA HIS A 852 23.75 -10.66 1.20
C HIS A 852 23.96 -11.01 -0.27
N SER A 853 23.35 -10.26 -1.18
CA SER A 853 23.56 -10.40 -2.63
C SER A 853 24.91 -9.84 -3.10
N SER A 854 25.64 -9.17 -2.20
CA SER A 854 26.96 -8.60 -2.42
C SER A 854 28.06 -9.34 -1.63
N SER A 855 27.84 -10.61 -1.28
CA SER A 855 28.75 -11.40 -0.43
C SER A 855 30.18 -11.41 -0.97
N GLY A 856 30.36 -11.49 -2.31
CA GLY A 856 31.67 -11.43 -2.94
C GLY A 856 32.48 -10.18 -2.61
N PHE A 857 31.81 -9.01 -2.47
CA PHE A 857 32.46 -7.80 -2.00
C PHE A 857 32.86 -7.92 -0.51
N PHE A 858 31.95 -8.33 0.34
CA PHE A 858 32.19 -8.40 1.79
C PHE A 858 33.23 -9.47 2.16
N ASP A 859 33.33 -10.55 1.40
CA ASP A 859 34.32 -11.62 1.61
C ASP A 859 35.77 -11.14 1.42
N LEU A 860 35.99 -10.10 0.62
CA LEU A 860 37.30 -9.47 0.46
C LEU A 860 37.86 -8.91 1.77
N PHE A 861 36.96 -8.48 2.68
CA PHE A 861 37.31 -7.88 3.98
C PHE A 861 37.27 -8.89 5.15
N SER A 862 36.95 -10.14 4.87
CA SER A 862 37.02 -11.22 5.85
C SER A 862 38.47 -11.53 6.27
N ILE A 863 38.65 -12.29 7.38
CA ILE A 863 39.97 -12.68 7.88
C ILE A 863 40.87 -13.32 6.83
N ALA A 864 40.28 -14.02 5.86
CA ALA A 864 41.01 -14.67 4.76
C ALA A 864 41.02 -13.88 3.45
N GLY A 865 40.36 -12.71 3.44
CA GLY A 865 40.20 -11.88 2.26
C GLY A 865 41.43 -11.06 1.91
N SER A 866 41.50 -10.61 0.66
CA SER A 866 42.61 -9.79 0.14
C SER A 866 42.66 -8.37 0.74
N HIS A 867 41.59 -7.88 1.32
CA HIS A 867 41.45 -6.54 1.90
C HIS A 867 41.12 -6.60 3.40
N THR A 868 41.61 -7.63 4.10
CA THR A 868 41.43 -7.73 5.55
C THR A 868 41.97 -6.46 6.25
N ASP A 869 41.15 -5.89 7.14
CA ASP A 869 41.43 -4.64 7.90
C ASP A 869 41.49 -3.34 7.06
N TYR A 870 41.13 -3.37 5.79
CA TYR A 870 41.00 -2.15 4.97
C TYR A 870 39.74 -1.35 5.29
N LEU A 871 38.68 -1.99 5.74
CA LEU A 871 37.45 -1.35 6.26
C LEU A 871 37.18 -1.83 7.67
N SER A 872 36.78 -0.92 8.54
CA SER A 872 36.34 -1.25 9.90
C SER A 872 34.98 -1.93 9.90
N PRO A 873 34.60 -2.65 10.97
CA PRO A 873 33.26 -3.22 11.10
C PRO A 873 32.13 -2.19 10.99
N ALA A 874 32.33 -0.95 11.48
CA ALA A 874 31.38 0.15 11.38
C ALA A 874 31.19 0.61 9.92
N GLU A 875 32.27 0.68 9.14
CA GLU A 875 32.24 1.03 7.72
C GLU A 875 31.58 -0.07 6.89
N LEU A 876 31.87 -1.33 7.15
CA LEU A 876 31.20 -2.47 6.48
C LEU A 876 29.72 -2.51 6.81
N ARG A 877 29.33 -2.20 8.05
CA ARG A 877 27.93 -2.02 8.42
C ARG A 877 27.26 -0.91 7.61
N LEU A 878 27.87 0.28 7.53
CA LEU A 878 27.31 1.43 6.80
C LEU A 878 27.10 1.10 5.31
N ILE A 879 28.06 0.41 4.67
CA ILE A 879 27.92 -0.06 3.29
C ILE A 879 26.77 -1.07 3.17
N SER A 880 26.63 -2.00 4.14
CA SER A 880 25.52 -2.97 4.11
C SER A 880 24.14 -2.30 4.26
N GLU A 881 24.03 -1.28 5.11
CA GLU A 881 22.83 -0.47 5.27
C GLU A 881 22.41 0.21 3.97
N TRP A 882 23.39 0.87 3.34
CA TRP A 882 23.17 1.54 2.06
C TRP A 882 22.67 0.57 0.98
N LEU A 883 23.28 -0.61 0.83
CA LEU A 883 22.85 -1.62 -0.14
C LEU A 883 21.46 -2.20 0.20
N ASP A 884 21.19 -2.43 1.48
CA ASP A 884 19.93 -3.01 1.95
C ASP A 884 18.73 -2.10 1.73
N ILE A 885 18.91 -0.77 1.82
CA ILE A 885 17.85 0.21 1.52
C ILE A 885 17.71 0.52 0.02
N GLY A 886 18.57 -0.06 -0.84
CA GLY A 886 18.46 0.05 -2.31
C GLY A 886 19.64 0.69 -3.02
N GLY A 887 20.73 1.02 -2.32
CA GLY A 887 21.89 1.65 -2.93
C GLY A 887 21.55 2.99 -3.61
N GLN A 888 20.72 3.81 -2.99
CA GLN A 888 20.28 5.10 -3.53
C GLN A 888 21.47 6.05 -3.73
N TYR A 889 21.39 6.94 -4.72
CA TYR A 889 22.42 7.95 -4.93
C TYR A 889 22.24 9.14 -3.99
N TYR A 890 21.07 9.81 -4.09
CA TYR A 890 20.59 10.74 -3.07
C TYR A 890 19.44 10.11 -2.31
N ASN A 891 19.46 10.16 -1.00
CA ASN A 891 18.38 9.64 -0.17
C ASN A 891 17.60 10.77 0.54
N ASN A 892 17.76 11.99 0.05
CA ASN A 892 17.06 13.20 0.46
C ASN A 892 16.71 14.01 -0.78
N PRO A 893 15.43 14.27 -1.09
CA PRO A 893 15.03 15.03 -2.27
C PRO A 893 15.63 16.44 -2.35
N PHE A 894 15.89 17.07 -1.21
CA PHE A 894 16.40 18.44 -1.12
C PHE A 894 17.93 18.54 -1.23
N GLU A 895 18.65 17.43 -1.30
CA GLU A 895 20.09 17.37 -1.58
C GLU A 895 20.39 17.18 -3.07
N VAL A 896 19.38 16.91 -3.87
CA VAL A 896 19.51 16.74 -5.32
C VAL A 896 19.82 18.11 -5.97
N PRO A 897 20.89 18.27 -6.75
CA PRO A 897 21.17 19.50 -7.49
C PRO A 897 20.02 19.85 -8.44
N GLN A 898 19.61 21.15 -8.45
CA GLN A 898 18.51 21.66 -9.28
C GLN A 898 19.05 22.35 -10.54
#